data_af412f286f2877e489505aac5b39da0b
#
_entry.id   af412f286f2877e489505aac5b39da0b
#
_cell.length_a   1.000
_cell.length_b   1.000
_cell.length_c   1.000
_cell.angle_alpha   90.00
_cell.angle_beta   90.00
_cell.angle_gamma   90.00
#
_symmetry.space_group_name_H-M   'P 1'
#
loop_
_entity.id
_entity.type
_entity.pdbx_description
1 polymer ?
#
loop_
_entity_poly.entity_id
_entity_poly.type
_entity_poly.pdbx_seq_one_letter_code
_entity_poly.pdbx_strand_id
1 'polypeptide(L)'
;MRKSKVLTKALAAILCIAMLIPMAVTGGAAETGSEPQATISVSTKRLSMTDQREVALSFNLGYKPEAANLEWSFGDQPFSQWLNWEGDDGEPVFTVKDLTIADNGDVTATLCVDYLFDGDDAAYWRPWYSYRGEYALTVTDKSTGRSASQTMRYEVYDSYTPYSELDSKIQEIIRTQTNGLYISYESTGLSTDGKDVMEVIVARDKAVVDNYLALLKRAQTEPEAVAADVRSGRLSDYQVPVYITNIHPNECPAVDQQIEFLKAVATQETIPYLNGDNETCTYNVKDVLNDVFFIIRPTENPYALEHYQRGNVEGFDLNRDSTYQTQIESQVATADLVKWKPVTLMELHGFIYYARTQLQIEPCTPPHEPNLEYDLFMNYALEGARAFGDVASMNSIYNSSSEYAKENGATEDNQPWYDITMEAGYDPATGRYEYPSDDMSTNYTPTYALFHGTIGYTVECGENNEASVTMGKYGLIGHTAYVAENKNGLYLNQLEFFRRALNNEESPETEKWFVTQDNQVEENFREKDEYGKFYPEYYVIPTDAASQRDIADAYFMQEYFIRNGVQVEKLTQDVTVNGVTYKAGAFVIDMHQISRSFANAVLYKGKIVKNWTGLFSESVTNFPELRGFDCTPITQPGVFEGKTVDANTVERGTAWVTTYGTKATVISNNGLDAVNAVNDLLAKGVTVGFITEAGDHYSKGDFVIDYKDVAQISDQYVIEITHVADVPQARVITEPKVYVDDDSFDRFAFTRQMNFKTVADVSQANVVFSSNEPEEDVKAAVANGLPFVGASVNILEYAKATIPGFDFKIQWIIEEGMYGPEEVYNDYEALFNVEYGDSLITASYAAAGDFTTYTKGGSIISAYPQEATVLMRASSQDDFYKAGWWNGIDDPDGVLKGQVVAIDYQSGGLDMTVFCTSITNKAHQTDDYRLATNAIYSKLLGADFTVSDAGQDEPVPSSPRTGDDMNVVAWIAAAVLSMGMAAVFTTRKKAR
;
A
#
# COMPACT_ATOMS: atom_id res chain seq x y z
N MET A 1 14.79 -26.31 -20.44
CA MET A 1 14.02 -25.42 -19.58
C MET A 1 12.78 -26.06 -18.88
N ARG A 2 12.50 -27.34 -19.02
CA ARG A 2 11.39 -28.04 -18.32
C ARG A 2 11.77 -28.76 -17.01
N LYS A 3 12.98 -28.59 -16.50
CA LYS A 3 13.46 -29.26 -15.26
C LYS A 3 13.59 -28.35 -14.04
N SER A 4 13.49 -27.02 -14.17
CA SER A 4 13.60 -26.09 -13.06
C SER A 4 12.27 -25.90 -12.28
N LYS A 5 11.12 -25.95 -12.95
CA LYS A 5 9.81 -25.75 -12.32
C LYS A 5 9.36 -26.87 -11.36
N VAL A 6 9.96 -28.06 -11.43
CA VAL A 6 9.60 -29.18 -10.54
C VAL A 6 10.34 -29.10 -9.19
N LEU A 7 11.48 -28.46 -9.14
CA LEU A 7 12.26 -28.34 -7.88
C LEU A 7 11.71 -27.22 -6.97
N THR A 8 11.19 -26.15 -7.54
CA THR A 8 10.61 -25.03 -6.77
C THR A 8 9.29 -25.42 -6.09
N LYS A 9 8.47 -26.25 -6.75
CA LYS A 9 7.19 -26.74 -6.17
C LYS A 9 7.39 -27.76 -5.03
N ALA A 10 8.47 -28.52 -5.06
CA ALA A 10 8.79 -29.48 -3.98
C ALA A 10 9.31 -28.81 -2.71
N LEU A 11 9.94 -27.63 -2.79
CA LEU A 11 10.40 -26.87 -1.63
C LEU A 11 9.24 -26.14 -0.94
N ALA A 12 8.27 -25.59 -1.69
CA ALA A 12 7.11 -24.91 -1.11
C ALA A 12 6.21 -25.85 -0.30
N ALA A 13 5.99 -27.08 -0.76
CA ALA A 13 5.19 -28.09 -0.05
C ALA A 13 5.85 -28.61 1.25
N ILE A 14 7.17 -28.52 1.37
CA ILE A 14 7.89 -28.92 2.60
C ILE A 14 7.90 -27.77 3.62
N LEU A 15 7.83 -26.52 3.20
CA LEU A 15 7.76 -25.36 4.11
C LEU A 15 6.38 -25.22 4.80
N CYS A 16 5.27 -25.54 4.13
CA CYS A 16 3.93 -25.43 4.73
C CYS A 16 3.63 -26.46 5.83
N ILE A 17 4.35 -27.58 5.90
CA ILE A 17 4.17 -28.61 6.93
C ILE A 17 4.99 -28.33 8.21
N ALA A 18 5.99 -27.46 8.16
CA ALA A 18 6.85 -27.10 9.30
C ALA A 18 6.27 -25.97 10.20
N MET A 19 5.23 -25.26 9.77
CA MET A 19 4.68 -24.10 10.51
C MET A 19 3.56 -24.38 11.50
N LEU A 20 3.23 -25.64 11.79
CA LEU A 20 2.12 -26.00 12.70
C LEU A 20 2.54 -26.88 13.89
N ILE A 21 3.62 -26.53 14.59
CA ILE A 21 3.86 -27.09 15.93
C ILE A 21 4.31 -25.96 16.86
N PRO A 22 3.44 -25.46 17.76
CA PRO A 22 3.92 -24.68 18.88
C PRO A 22 4.56 -25.63 19.87
N MET A 23 5.89 -25.66 19.96
CA MET A 23 6.57 -26.31 21.06
C MET A 23 6.40 -25.48 22.34
N ALA A 24 5.38 -25.79 23.09
CA ALA A 24 5.35 -25.44 24.51
C ALA A 24 6.39 -26.30 25.23
N VAL A 25 7.53 -25.72 25.54
CA VAL A 25 8.52 -26.31 26.41
C VAL A 25 7.98 -26.21 27.85
N THR A 26 7.28 -27.23 28.31
CA THR A 26 7.08 -27.45 29.76
C THR A 26 8.32 -28.19 30.27
N GLY A 27 9.21 -27.43 30.89
CA GLY A 27 10.34 -28.00 31.60
C GLY A 27 9.90 -28.95 32.71
N GLY A 28 10.11 -30.24 32.52
CA GLY A 28 10.14 -31.24 33.56
C GLY A 28 11.60 -31.41 33.98
N ALA A 29 12.01 -30.75 35.08
CA ALA A 29 13.30 -30.95 35.66
C ALA A 29 13.39 -32.34 36.29
N ALA A 30 14.23 -33.19 35.73
CA ALA A 30 14.79 -34.33 36.46
C ALA A 30 16.05 -33.84 37.15
N GLU A 31 15.99 -33.66 38.48
CA GLU A 31 17.15 -33.40 39.32
C GLU A 31 18.11 -34.62 39.30
N THR A 32 19.11 -34.54 38.44
CA THR A 32 20.39 -35.22 38.66
C THR A 32 21.39 -34.15 38.99
N GLY A 33 22.01 -34.22 40.16
CA GLY A 33 22.98 -33.23 40.67
C GLY A 33 24.10 -32.95 39.67
N SER A 34 23.97 -31.91 38.86
CA SER A 34 25.04 -31.39 38.03
C SER A 34 25.80 -30.35 38.81
N GLU A 35 27.14 -30.48 38.88
CA GLU A 35 27.97 -29.36 39.32
C GLU A 35 27.61 -28.08 38.53
N PRO A 36 27.71 -26.88 39.13
CA PRO A 36 27.36 -25.66 38.42
C PRO A 36 28.18 -25.54 37.13
N GLN A 37 27.46 -25.41 36.01
CA GLN A 37 28.06 -25.20 34.71
C GLN A 37 28.93 -23.95 34.70
N ALA A 38 30.18 -24.04 34.23
CA ALA A 38 31.05 -22.91 34.14
C ALA A 38 30.52 -21.90 33.09
N THR A 39 30.84 -20.62 33.27
CA THR A 39 30.41 -19.56 32.35
C THR A 39 31.54 -19.19 31.39
N ILE A 40 31.22 -19.01 30.11
CA ILE A 40 32.11 -18.36 29.14
C ILE A 40 31.95 -16.84 29.27
N SER A 41 33.05 -16.15 29.46
CA SER A 41 33.10 -14.69 29.38
C SER A 41 33.38 -14.28 27.94
N VAL A 42 32.66 -13.34 27.39
CA VAL A 42 32.77 -12.89 25.99
C VAL A 42 32.87 -11.36 25.93
N SER A 43 33.54 -10.85 24.90
CA SER A 43 33.66 -9.40 24.66
C SER A 43 32.34 -8.77 24.18
N THR A 44 31.47 -9.54 23.49
CA THR A 44 30.09 -9.15 23.15
C THR A 44 29.16 -10.36 23.26
N LYS A 45 27.90 -10.12 23.62
CA LYS A 45 26.86 -11.15 23.67
C LYS A 45 25.94 -11.14 22.45
N ARG A 46 26.18 -10.22 21.52
CA ARG A 46 25.37 -10.08 20.30
C ARG A 46 26.22 -10.48 19.09
N LEU A 47 25.69 -11.35 18.27
CA LEU A 47 26.28 -11.83 17.01
C LEU A 47 25.40 -11.44 15.86
N SER A 48 26.02 -11.13 14.72
CA SER A 48 25.35 -10.78 13.46
C SER A 48 25.39 -11.96 12.50
N MET A 49 24.33 -12.09 11.68
CA MET A 49 24.27 -13.06 10.58
C MET A 49 24.93 -12.53 9.32
N THR A 50 25.01 -11.21 9.16
CA THR A 50 25.46 -10.52 7.94
C THR A 50 26.72 -9.70 8.13
N ASP A 51 27.36 -9.77 9.28
CA ASP A 51 28.63 -9.07 9.54
C ASP A 51 29.66 -10.03 10.14
N GLN A 52 30.86 -10.07 9.58
CA GLN A 52 31.99 -10.81 10.15
C GLN A 52 32.48 -10.15 11.44
N ARG A 53 32.86 -10.97 12.43
CA ARG A 53 33.45 -10.45 13.65
C ARG A 53 34.30 -11.45 14.41
N GLU A 54 35.15 -10.90 15.25
CA GLU A 54 35.96 -11.63 16.20
C GLU A 54 35.52 -11.35 17.63
N VAL A 55 35.19 -12.39 18.38
CA VAL A 55 34.73 -12.28 19.77
C VAL A 55 35.76 -12.93 20.68
N ALA A 56 36.44 -12.11 21.52
CA ALA A 56 37.33 -12.64 22.54
C ALA A 56 36.54 -13.38 23.61
N LEU A 57 36.95 -14.58 23.94
CA LEU A 57 36.30 -15.41 24.94
C LEU A 57 37.29 -16.00 25.97
N SER A 58 36.82 -16.26 27.17
CA SER A 58 37.56 -16.97 28.22
C SER A 58 36.67 -17.81 29.11
N PHE A 59 37.18 -18.92 29.63
CA PHE A 59 36.48 -19.80 30.56
C PHE A 59 37.48 -20.65 31.37
N ASN A 60 36.99 -21.29 32.43
CA ASN A 60 37.76 -22.26 33.22
C ASN A 60 36.84 -23.43 33.61
N LEU A 61 37.20 -24.65 33.24
CA LEU A 61 36.45 -25.87 33.58
C LEU A 61 36.82 -26.45 34.98
N GLY A 62 37.63 -25.74 35.73
CA GLY A 62 38.14 -26.20 37.05
C GLY A 62 39.33 -27.12 36.96
N TYR A 63 39.93 -27.31 35.82
CA TYR A 63 41.14 -28.05 35.56
C TYR A 63 41.75 -27.64 34.21
N LYS A 64 42.95 -28.10 33.87
CA LYS A 64 43.61 -27.85 32.60
C LYS A 64 43.13 -28.86 31.52
N PRO A 65 42.22 -28.47 30.59
CA PRO A 65 41.77 -29.37 29.55
C PRO A 65 42.86 -29.57 28.46
N GLU A 66 42.67 -30.56 27.61
CA GLU A 66 43.43 -30.72 26.38
C GLU A 66 42.65 -30.08 25.22
N ALA A 67 43.30 -29.28 24.38
CA ALA A 67 42.65 -28.57 23.28
C ALA A 67 41.89 -29.49 22.32
N ALA A 68 42.43 -30.69 22.03
CA ALA A 68 41.84 -31.70 21.15
C ALA A 68 40.54 -32.31 21.67
N ASN A 69 40.23 -32.14 22.96
CA ASN A 69 39.01 -32.66 23.60
C ASN A 69 37.88 -31.60 23.64
N LEU A 70 38.16 -30.34 23.36
CA LEU A 70 37.18 -29.27 23.39
C LEU A 70 36.31 -29.29 22.13
N GLU A 71 35.01 -29.45 22.33
CA GLU A 71 33.97 -29.44 21.30
C GLU A 71 33.07 -28.23 21.49
N TRP A 72 32.79 -27.51 20.41
CA TRP A 72 32.05 -26.27 20.41
C TRP A 72 30.67 -26.47 19.75
N SER A 73 29.66 -25.86 20.35
CA SER A 73 28.31 -25.82 19.81
C SER A 73 27.69 -24.44 19.97
N PHE A 74 26.72 -24.15 19.10
CA PHE A 74 25.88 -22.97 19.17
C PHE A 74 24.41 -23.41 19.10
N GLY A 75 23.65 -23.16 20.17
CA GLY A 75 22.39 -23.86 20.38
C GLY A 75 22.60 -25.36 20.54
N ASP A 76 21.71 -26.13 19.92
CA ASP A 76 21.75 -27.61 19.97
C ASP A 76 22.64 -28.23 18.87
N GLN A 77 23.34 -27.43 18.06
CA GLN A 77 24.14 -27.89 16.94
C GLN A 77 25.63 -27.62 17.13
N PRO A 78 26.52 -28.58 16.78
CA PRO A 78 27.95 -28.33 16.73
C PRO A 78 28.33 -27.32 15.64
N PHE A 79 29.43 -26.59 15.81
CA PHE A 79 29.90 -25.58 14.82
C PHE A 79 30.00 -26.13 13.40
N SER A 80 30.36 -27.40 13.23
CA SER A 80 30.45 -28.05 11.94
C SER A 80 29.12 -28.20 11.18
N GLN A 81 27.98 -27.92 11.80
CA GLN A 81 26.65 -27.92 11.17
C GLN A 81 26.13 -26.51 10.89
N TRP A 82 26.82 -25.48 11.38
CA TRP A 82 26.55 -24.09 11.05
C TRP A 82 27.39 -23.70 9.83
N LEU A 83 26.78 -23.85 8.66
CA LEU A 83 27.40 -23.52 7.38
C LEU A 83 26.70 -22.30 6.78
N ASN A 84 27.47 -21.46 6.09
CA ASN A 84 26.90 -20.33 5.36
C ASN A 84 26.03 -20.82 4.21
N TRP A 85 25.27 -19.90 3.62
CA TRP A 85 24.30 -20.25 2.58
C TRP A 85 24.90 -20.16 1.16
N GLU A 86 25.96 -20.88 0.92
CA GLU A 86 26.58 -20.99 -0.42
C GLU A 86 26.27 -22.35 -1.10
N GLY A 87 25.05 -22.81 -1.04
CA GLY A 87 24.63 -24.06 -1.66
C GLY A 87 25.12 -25.31 -0.91
N ASP A 88 25.62 -26.32 -1.66
CA ASP A 88 26.02 -27.62 -1.09
C ASP A 88 27.45 -27.63 -0.47
N ASP A 89 28.23 -26.57 -0.70
CA ASP A 89 29.64 -26.44 -0.32
C ASP A 89 29.88 -25.34 0.76
N GLY A 90 28.85 -25.01 1.58
CA GLY A 90 28.93 -23.94 2.57
C GLY A 90 30.11 -24.03 3.54
N GLU A 91 30.72 -22.89 3.81
CA GLU A 91 31.83 -22.75 4.78
C GLU A 91 31.31 -22.60 6.23
N PRO A 92 32.10 -22.96 7.24
CA PRO A 92 31.70 -22.84 8.63
C PRO A 92 31.48 -21.40 9.08
N VAL A 93 30.28 -21.06 9.59
CA VAL A 93 29.94 -19.75 10.17
C VAL A 93 30.71 -19.48 11.46
N PHE A 94 30.98 -20.52 12.28
CA PHE A 94 31.66 -20.40 13.54
C PHE A 94 32.97 -21.18 13.55
N THR A 95 34.08 -20.50 13.82
CA THR A 95 35.40 -21.11 14.03
C THR A 95 36.08 -20.54 15.27
N VAL A 96 37.07 -21.29 15.82
CA VAL A 96 37.82 -20.84 16.99
C VAL A 96 39.29 -20.80 16.64
N LYS A 97 39.97 -19.67 16.92
CA LYS A 97 41.39 -19.48 16.75
C LYS A 97 42.07 -19.00 18.03
N ASP A 98 43.38 -18.93 18.03
CA ASP A 98 44.24 -18.41 19.11
C ASP A 98 43.97 -19.02 20.49
N LEU A 99 43.55 -20.31 20.48
CA LEU A 99 43.26 -21.04 21.73
C LEU A 99 44.53 -21.21 22.58
N THR A 100 44.45 -20.67 23.79
CA THR A 100 45.56 -20.76 24.76
C THR A 100 45.04 -21.33 26.10
N ILE A 101 45.75 -22.30 26.66
CA ILE A 101 45.39 -22.96 27.91
C ILE A 101 46.53 -22.76 28.93
N ALA A 102 46.26 -22.02 29.98
CA ALA A 102 47.19 -21.76 31.05
C ALA A 102 47.29 -22.95 32.06
N ASP A 103 48.39 -23.01 32.85
CA ASP A 103 48.59 -24.08 33.83
C ASP A 103 47.53 -24.14 34.92
N ASN A 104 46.89 -23.02 35.26
CA ASN A 104 45.79 -22.94 36.22
C ASN A 104 44.41 -23.35 35.63
N GLY A 105 44.34 -23.78 34.38
CA GLY A 105 43.13 -24.19 33.70
C GLY A 105 42.36 -23.06 33.03
N ASP A 106 42.83 -21.82 33.08
CA ASP A 106 42.21 -20.72 32.33
C ASP A 106 42.43 -20.92 30.82
N VAL A 107 41.33 -20.82 30.07
CA VAL A 107 41.32 -20.91 28.60
C VAL A 107 40.92 -19.59 28.02
N THR A 108 41.70 -19.10 27.06
CA THR A 108 41.35 -17.95 26.22
C THR A 108 41.34 -18.34 24.75
N ALA A 109 40.44 -17.77 23.97
CA ALA A 109 40.34 -18.01 22.53
C ALA A 109 39.63 -16.86 21.83
N THR A 110 39.65 -16.85 20.50
CA THR A 110 38.87 -15.97 19.66
C THR A 110 37.86 -16.80 18.89
N LEU A 111 36.55 -16.52 19.09
CA LEU A 111 35.49 -16.99 18.26
C LEU A 111 35.45 -16.08 17.02
N CYS A 112 35.60 -16.67 15.84
CA CYS A 112 35.39 -16.01 14.56
C CYS A 112 34.00 -16.37 14.10
N VAL A 113 33.22 -15.34 13.81
CA VAL A 113 31.86 -15.44 13.25
C VAL A 113 31.94 -14.95 11.82
N ASP A 114 31.57 -15.77 10.90
CA ASP A 114 31.42 -15.44 9.49
C ASP A 114 29.96 -15.23 9.11
N TYR A 115 29.66 -14.80 7.90
CA TYR A 115 28.29 -14.64 7.41
C TYR A 115 27.51 -15.95 7.50
N LEU A 116 26.31 -15.92 7.98
CA LEU A 116 25.32 -16.97 7.73
C LEU A 116 24.71 -16.75 6.34
N PHE A 117 24.49 -15.47 6.01
CA PHE A 117 24.04 -14.98 4.71
C PHE A 117 24.93 -13.81 4.29
N ASP A 118 25.24 -13.71 3.00
CA ASP A 118 25.69 -12.46 2.42
C ASP A 118 24.59 -11.40 2.57
N GLY A 119 24.96 -10.13 2.74
CA GLY A 119 24.03 -9.03 2.88
C GLY A 119 23.02 -8.94 1.72
N ASP A 120 23.49 -9.25 0.52
CA ASP A 120 22.70 -9.42 -0.70
C ASP A 120 21.68 -10.55 -0.62
N ASP A 121 22.13 -11.72 -0.19
CA ASP A 121 21.32 -12.93 -0.10
C ASP A 121 20.27 -12.87 1.02
N ALA A 122 20.50 -12.05 2.04
CA ALA A 122 19.57 -11.86 3.15
C ALA A 122 18.32 -11.07 2.77
N ALA A 123 18.31 -10.41 1.59
CA ALA A 123 17.31 -9.41 1.23
C ALA A 123 15.87 -9.98 1.15
N TYR A 124 15.62 -10.97 0.29
CA TYR A 124 14.24 -11.36 -0.01
C TYR A 124 13.93 -12.86 0.12
N TRP A 125 14.90 -13.73 -0.04
CA TRP A 125 14.66 -15.13 -0.37
C TRP A 125 15.11 -16.11 0.70
N ARG A 126 15.79 -15.63 1.74
CA ARG A 126 16.41 -16.48 2.77
C ARG A 126 15.61 -16.50 4.06
N PRO A 127 15.49 -17.64 4.72
CA PRO A 127 14.71 -17.78 5.94
C PRO A 127 15.48 -17.26 7.18
N TRP A 128 16.32 -16.22 7.05
CA TRP A 128 17.17 -15.73 8.13
C TRP A 128 16.41 -15.33 9.38
N TYR A 129 15.17 -14.84 9.23
CA TYR A 129 14.33 -14.49 10.34
C TYR A 129 14.13 -15.66 11.32
N SER A 130 14.07 -16.91 10.82
CA SER A 130 13.92 -18.11 11.64
C SER A 130 15.16 -18.45 12.48
N TYR A 131 16.31 -17.87 12.16
CA TYR A 131 17.56 -18.06 12.92
C TYR A 131 17.75 -16.99 13.99
N ARG A 132 16.91 -15.97 14.08
CA ARG A 132 16.97 -14.99 15.15
C ARG A 132 16.63 -15.62 16.49
N GLY A 133 17.39 -15.29 17.52
CA GLY A 133 17.06 -15.79 18.86
C GLY A 133 18.23 -15.77 19.82
N GLU A 134 17.98 -16.35 20.99
CA GLU A 134 19.00 -16.61 21.99
C GLU A 134 19.50 -18.04 21.87
N TYR A 135 20.79 -18.18 21.77
CA TYR A 135 21.48 -19.45 21.64
C TYR A 135 22.56 -19.61 22.72
N ALA A 136 22.74 -20.82 23.23
CA ALA A 136 23.85 -21.13 24.13
C ALA A 136 25.12 -21.38 23.31
N LEU A 137 26.11 -20.50 23.42
CA LEU A 137 27.48 -20.83 23.03
C LEU A 137 28.04 -21.76 24.08
N THR A 138 28.38 -22.99 23.72
CA THR A 138 28.83 -24.01 24.68
C THR A 138 30.13 -24.63 24.20
N VAL A 139 31.05 -24.82 25.13
CA VAL A 139 32.24 -25.66 24.96
C VAL A 139 32.18 -26.82 25.94
N THR A 140 32.41 -28.03 25.43
CA THR A 140 32.37 -29.28 26.23
C THR A 140 33.70 -30.04 26.07
N ASP A 141 34.32 -30.41 27.16
CA ASP A 141 35.44 -31.38 27.15
C ASP A 141 34.88 -32.81 27.07
N LYS A 142 35.07 -33.45 25.92
CA LYS A 142 34.59 -34.81 25.62
C LYS A 142 35.16 -35.88 26.57
N SER A 143 36.31 -35.63 27.16
CA SER A 143 36.95 -36.59 28.07
C SER A 143 36.30 -36.66 29.45
N THR A 144 35.72 -35.55 29.88
CA THR A 144 35.14 -35.39 31.23
C THR A 144 33.64 -35.12 31.23
N GLY A 145 33.09 -34.63 30.09
CA GLY A 145 31.70 -34.13 29.98
C GLY A 145 31.48 -32.79 30.67
N ARG A 146 32.51 -32.15 31.25
CA ARG A 146 32.37 -30.79 31.83
C ARG A 146 32.23 -29.75 30.71
N SER A 147 31.38 -28.75 30.93
CA SER A 147 31.11 -27.71 29.97
C SER A 147 31.09 -26.30 30.57
N ALA A 148 31.31 -25.33 29.72
CA ALA A 148 31.06 -23.93 30.01
C ALA A 148 30.13 -23.36 28.93
N SER A 149 29.26 -22.42 29.30
CA SER A 149 28.33 -21.81 28.34
C SER A 149 28.08 -20.34 28.59
N GLN A 150 27.60 -19.66 27.55
CA GLN A 150 27.13 -18.29 27.59
C GLN A 150 25.93 -18.14 26.63
N THR A 151 24.84 -17.54 27.10
CA THR A 151 23.72 -17.15 26.21
C THR A 151 24.15 -15.98 25.34
N MET A 152 24.03 -16.16 24.04
CA MET A 152 24.31 -15.18 23.00
C MET A 152 23.01 -14.82 22.27
N ARG A 153 22.84 -13.56 21.89
CA ARG A 153 21.77 -13.13 20.99
C ARG A 153 22.29 -13.16 19.55
N TYR A 154 21.60 -13.87 18.66
CA TYR A 154 21.92 -13.93 17.24
C TYR A 154 20.88 -13.14 16.47
N GLU A 155 21.29 -12.07 15.78
CA GLU A 155 20.45 -11.14 15.04
C GLU A 155 20.92 -10.99 13.60
N VAL A 156 20.09 -10.37 12.75
CA VAL A 156 20.48 -10.05 11.37
C VAL A 156 21.77 -9.24 11.35
N TYR A 157 21.75 -8.11 12.07
CA TYR A 157 22.89 -7.22 12.34
C TYR A 157 22.72 -6.60 13.75
N ASP A 158 23.72 -5.87 14.21
CA ASP A 158 23.78 -5.45 15.63
C ASP A 158 22.64 -4.51 16.06
N SER A 159 22.26 -3.56 15.21
CA SER A 159 21.22 -2.57 15.55
C SER A 159 19.80 -3.01 15.27
N TYR A 160 19.58 -4.19 14.67
CA TYR A 160 18.25 -4.67 14.27
C TYR A 160 17.16 -4.48 15.36
N THR A 161 16.02 -3.92 14.95
CA THR A 161 14.91 -3.58 15.85
C THR A 161 13.60 -4.20 15.37
N PRO A 162 13.10 -5.28 15.98
CA PRO A 162 11.73 -5.74 15.76
C PRO A 162 10.72 -4.76 16.39
N TYR A 163 9.47 -4.82 15.96
CA TYR A 163 8.41 -3.94 16.48
C TYR A 163 8.26 -4.05 18.02
N SER A 164 8.36 -5.26 18.56
CA SER A 164 8.27 -5.53 20.01
C SER A 164 9.36 -4.83 20.85
N GLU A 165 10.49 -4.43 20.25
CA GLU A 165 11.57 -3.70 20.90
C GLU A 165 11.57 -2.20 20.59
N LEU A 166 10.79 -1.75 19.58
CA LEU A 166 10.80 -0.38 19.06
C LEU A 166 10.47 0.65 20.15
N ASP A 167 9.38 0.44 20.91
CA ASP A 167 8.97 1.35 22.00
C ASP A 167 10.08 1.51 23.04
N SER A 168 10.68 0.42 23.49
CA SER A 168 11.72 0.44 24.51
C SER A 168 12.99 1.16 24.04
N LYS A 169 13.38 1.00 22.77
CA LYS A 169 14.54 1.67 22.16
C LYS A 169 14.30 3.19 22.06
N ILE A 170 13.16 3.61 21.53
CA ILE A 170 12.84 5.03 21.39
C ILE A 170 12.70 5.71 22.75
N GLN A 171 12.02 5.09 23.72
CA GLN A 171 11.90 5.61 25.08
C GLN A 171 13.28 5.72 25.77
N GLU A 172 14.20 4.78 25.51
CA GLU A 172 15.58 4.86 26.01
C GLU A 172 16.31 6.08 25.41
N ILE A 173 16.19 6.34 24.12
CA ILE A 173 16.77 7.53 23.47
C ILE A 173 16.20 8.80 24.09
N ILE A 174 14.88 8.89 24.26
CA ILE A 174 14.21 10.04 24.89
C ILE A 174 14.73 10.26 26.32
N ARG A 175 14.87 9.18 27.09
CA ARG A 175 15.33 9.24 28.50
C ARG A 175 16.80 9.64 28.62
N THR A 176 17.63 9.24 27.66
CA THR A 176 19.10 9.45 27.69
C THR A 176 19.55 10.66 26.89
N GLN A 177 18.65 11.39 26.25
CA GLN A 177 19.00 12.58 25.48
C GLN A 177 19.82 13.60 26.30
N THR A 178 20.77 14.25 25.65
CA THR A 178 21.65 15.27 26.26
C THR A 178 21.41 16.67 25.71
N ASN A 179 20.76 16.78 24.54
CA ASN A 179 20.58 18.05 23.83
C ASN A 179 19.41 18.91 24.35
N GLY A 180 18.55 18.35 25.22
CA GLY A 180 17.38 19.05 25.78
C GLY A 180 16.31 19.39 24.72
N LEU A 181 16.15 18.56 23.72
CA LEU A 181 15.20 18.73 22.63
C LEU A 181 13.77 18.40 23.06
N TYR A 182 12.81 18.96 22.38
CA TYR A 182 11.45 18.45 22.41
C TYR A 182 11.38 17.21 21.54
N ILE A 183 11.10 16.06 22.14
CA ILE A 183 10.87 14.80 21.46
C ILE A 183 9.50 14.27 21.92
N SER A 184 8.52 14.25 21.03
CA SER A 184 7.21 13.60 21.22
C SER A 184 7.25 12.23 20.57
N TYR A 185 6.62 11.24 21.19
CA TYR A 185 6.50 9.87 20.68
C TYR A 185 5.08 9.41 20.96
N GLU A 186 4.25 9.38 19.92
CA GLU A 186 2.81 9.19 20.05
C GLU A 186 2.30 8.26 18.92
N SER A 187 1.21 7.54 19.20
CA SER A 187 0.47 6.78 18.18
C SER A 187 -0.37 7.74 17.34
N THR A 188 -0.30 7.62 16.01
CA THR A 188 -1.13 8.38 15.06
C THR A 188 -2.34 7.58 14.59
N GLY A 189 -2.35 6.26 14.81
CA GLY A 189 -3.43 5.37 14.46
C GLY A 189 -3.10 3.92 14.79
N LEU A 190 -3.99 3.02 14.43
CA LEU A 190 -3.79 1.57 14.58
C LEU A 190 -3.63 0.94 13.20
N SER A 191 -2.79 -0.08 13.12
CA SER A 191 -2.71 -0.99 11.99
C SER A 191 -3.90 -1.96 11.96
N THR A 192 -4.07 -2.67 10.86
CA THR A 192 -5.14 -3.67 10.66
C THR A 192 -5.13 -4.77 11.73
N ASP A 193 -3.96 -5.14 12.27
CA ASP A 193 -3.83 -6.09 13.37
C ASP A 193 -3.88 -5.44 14.77
N GLY A 194 -4.21 -4.15 14.85
CA GLY A 194 -4.44 -3.40 16.09
C GLY A 194 -3.17 -2.95 16.82
N LYS A 195 -2.02 -2.93 16.15
CA LYS A 195 -0.79 -2.34 16.67
C LYS A 195 -0.76 -0.83 16.45
N ASP A 196 -0.09 -0.10 17.35
CA ASP A 196 0.11 1.34 17.20
C ASP A 196 1.04 1.68 16.03
N VAL A 197 0.63 2.59 15.14
CA VAL A 197 1.50 3.22 14.15
C VAL A 197 2.09 4.46 14.81
N MET A 198 3.39 4.41 15.09
CA MET A 198 4.08 5.39 15.95
C MET A 198 4.75 6.50 15.14
N GLU A 199 4.69 7.72 15.66
CA GLU A 199 5.37 8.90 15.14
C GLU A 199 6.27 9.52 16.20
N VAL A 200 7.47 9.94 15.80
CA VAL A 200 8.41 10.72 16.64
C VAL A 200 8.56 12.12 16.05
N ILE A 201 8.28 13.15 16.83
CA ILE A 201 8.56 14.53 16.44
C ILE A 201 9.80 15.00 17.20
N VAL A 202 10.80 15.52 16.48
CA VAL A 202 12.03 16.07 17.05
C VAL A 202 12.15 17.52 16.67
N ALA A 203 12.13 18.41 17.65
CA ALA A 203 12.24 19.86 17.44
C ALA A 203 13.12 20.52 18.51
N ARG A 204 13.58 21.74 18.25
CA ARG A 204 14.31 22.56 19.21
C ARG A 204 13.53 22.71 20.52
N ASP A 205 12.23 23.01 20.43
CA ASP A 205 11.28 23.11 21.51
C ASP A 205 9.84 22.89 21.01
N LYS A 206 8.88 22.71 21.93
CA LYS A 206 7.46 22.48 21.55
C LYS A 206 6.84 23.64 20.77
N ALA A 207 7.27 24.87 21.01
CA ALA A 207 6.70 26.03 20.35
C ALA A 207 6.98 26.02 18.84
N VAL A 208 8.05 25.37 18.38
CA VAL A 208 8.34 25.15 16.96
C VAL A 208 7.15 24.46 16.27
N VAL A 209 6.68 23.35 16.84
CA VAL A 209 5.58 22.56 16.29
C VAL A 209 4.27 23.36 16.27
N ASP A 210 3.95 24.01 17.42
CA ASP A 210 2.72 24.80 17.55
C ASP A 210 2.73 26.00 16.55
N ASN A 211 3.88 26.67 16.40
CA ASN A 211 4.05 27.80 15.47
C ASN A 211 3.99 27.33 14.02
N TYR A 212 4.59 26.19 13.69
CA TYR A 212 4.51 25.64 12.33
C TYR A 212 3.06 25.35 11.93
N LEU A 213 2.29 24.69 12.76
CA LEU A 213 0.88 24.39 12.46
C LEU A 213 0.04 25.68 12.26
N ALA A 214 0.32 26.73 13.04
CA ALA A 214 -0.31 28.04 12.84
C ALA A 214 0.15 28.70 11.52
N LEU A 215 1.43 28.60 11.19
CA LEU A 215 2.00 29.11 9.94
C LEU A 215 1.45 28.35 8.73
N LEU A 216 1.38 27.01 8.79
CA LEU A 216 0.81 26.16 7.75
C LEU A 216 -0.65 26.54 7.46
N LYS A 217 -1.47 26.73 8.50
CA LYS A 217 -2.85 27.18 8.33
C LYS A 217 -2.93 28.52 7.59
N ARG A 218 -2.03 29.46 7.89
CA ARG A 218 -1.95 30.73 7.17
C ARG A 218 -1.45 30.55 5.73
N ALA A 219 -0.44 29.69 5.53
CA ALA A 219 0.12 29.39 4.21
C ALA A 219 -0.91 28.75 3.25
N GLN A 220 -1.80 27.97 3.78
CA GLN A 220 -2.90 27.33 3.03
C GLN A 220 -3.99 28.30 2.55
N THR A 221 -4.07 29.49 3.13
CA THR A 221 -5.09 30.50 2.77
C THR A 221 -4.50 31.79 2.18
N GLU A 222 -3.27 32.14 2.57
CA GLU A 222 -2.61 33.40 2.18
C GLU A 222 -1.14 33.17 1.75
N PRO A 223 -0.86 32.21 0.82
CA PRO A 223 0.52 31.84 0.47
C PRO A 223 1.33 33.02 -0.07
N GLU A 224 0.74 33.92 -0.82
CA GLU A 224 1.42 35.12 -1.35
C GLU A 224 1.88 36.06 -0.23
N ALA A 225 1.04 36.26 0.78
CA ALA A 225 1.39 37.11 1.93
C ALA A 225 2.50 36.46 2.76
N VAL A 226 2.45 35.14 2.98
CA VAL A 226 3.51 34.41 3.67
C VAL A 226 4.81 34.46 2.87
N ALA A 227 4.77 34.24 1.56
CA ALA A 227 5.94 34.34 0.67
C ALA A 227 6.57 35.75 0.71
N ALA A 228 5.76 36.81 0.73
CA ALA A 228 6.24 38.18 0.86
C ALA A 228 6.90 38.43 2.23
N ASP A 229 6.39 37.83 3.31
CA ASP A 229 6.98 37.92 4.63
C ASP A 229 8.33 37.22 4.69
N VAL A 230 8.46 36.02 4.09
CA VAL A 230 9.73 35.29 3.95
C VAL A 230 10.75 36.12 3.16
N ARG A 231 10.40 36.57 1.94
CA ARG A 231 11.28 37.34 1.05
C ARG A 231 11.76 38.65 1.64
N SER A 232 10.93 39.30 2.46
CA SER A 232 11.30 40.55 3.12
C SER A 232 12.01 40.37 4.47
N GLY A 233 12.18 39.15 4.97
CA GLY A 233 12.76 38.85 6.27
C GLY A 233 11.84 39.19 7.46
N ARG A 234 10.58 39.54 7.24
CA ARG A 234 9.59 39.71 8.33
C ARG A 234 9.27 38.40 9.02
N LEU A 235 9.26 37.29 8.26
CA LEU A 235 9.19 35.92 8.77
C LEU A 235 10.59 35.30 8.59
N SER A 236 11.37 35.21 9.67
CA SER A 236 12.73 34.70 9.66
C SER A 236 12.95 33.57 10.70
N ASP A 237 12.24 33.63 11.84
CA ASP A 237 12.26 32.57 12.85
C ASP A 237 11.07 31.64 12.61
N TYR A 238 11.25 30.68 11.71
CA TYR A 238 10.32 29.60 11.42
C TYR A 238 11.09 28.35 11.04
N GLN A 239 10.48 27.19 11.21
CA GLN A 239 11.04 25.88 10.89
C GLN A 239 10.12 25.18 9.89
N VAL A 240 10.73 24.35 9.03
CA VAL A 240 10.01 23.50 8.08
C VAL A 240 10.18 22.02 8.46
N PRO A 241 9.15 21.16 8.25
CA PRO A 241 9.26 19.75 8.54
C PRO A 241 10.00 18.99 7.45
N VAL A 242 10.84 18.03 7.87
CA VAL A 242 11.38 16.93 7.07
C VAL A 242 10.71 15.65 7.56
N TYR A 243 10.08 14.91 6.66
CA TYR A 243 9.43 13.65 6.99
C TYR A 243 10.34 12.48 6.59
N ILE A 244 10.49 11.52 7.48
CA ILE A 244 11.35 10.34 7.30
C ILE A 244 10.53 9.11 7.66
N THR A 245 10.45 8.12 6.77
CA THR A 245 9.62 6.93 6.97
C THR A 245 10.22 5.67 6.35
N ASN A 246 9.60 4.53 6.66
CA ASN A 246 9.80 3.25 5.99
C ASN A 246 8.45 2.53 5.86
N ILE A 247 8.17 1.99 4.68
CA ILE A 247 6.93 1.28 4.38
C ILE A 247 7.13 -0.25 4.28
N HIS A 248 8.33 -0.70 3.90
CA HIS A 248 8.69 -2.11 3.78
C HIS A 248 9.69 -2.54 4.86
N PRO A 249 9.24 -2.96 6.05
CA PRO A 249 10.16 -3.28 7.14
C PRO A 249 10.97 -4.57 6.97
N ASN A 250 10.69 -5.39 5.94
CA ASN A 250 11.60 -6.46 5.54
C ASN A 250 12.89 -5.94 4.89
N GLU A 251 12.91 -4.67 4.50
CA GLU A 251 14.07 -3.87 4.12
C GLU A 251 14.66 -3.23 5.38
N CYS A 252 15.03 -4.08 6.36
CA CYS A 252 15.19 -3.71 7.77
C CYS A 252 16.18 -2.59 8.08
N PRO A 253 17.32 -2.38 7.38
CA PRO A 253 18.21 -1.26 7.68
C PRO A 253 17.49 0.09 7.72
N ALA A 254 16.44 0.26 6.90
CA ALA A 254 15.66 1.48 6.82
C ALA A 254 15.04 1.92 8.14
N VAL A 255 14.58 0.98 8.97
CA VAL A 255 14.06 1.27 10.32
C VAL A 255 15.19 1.72 11.26
N ASP A 256 16.28 0.98 11.26
CA ASP A 256 17.42 1.23 12.18
C ASP A 256 18.23 2.47 11.76
N GLN A 257 18.26 2.82 10.47
CA GLN A 257 18.79 4.10 9.99
C GLN A 257 18.13 5.30 10.68
N GLN A 258 16.80 5.27 10.77
CA GLN A 258 16.00 6.29 11.44
C GLN A 258 16.27 6.34 12.96
N ILE A 259 16.38 5.17 13.60
CA ILE A 259 16.64 5.05 15.04
C ILE A 259 18.04 5.56 15.38
N GLU A 260 19.06 5.19 14.60
CA GLU A 260 20.43 5.66 14.82
C GLU A 260 20.60 7.15 14.48
N PHE A 261 19.87 7.68 13.49
CA PHE A 261 19.77 9.11 13.26
C PHE A 261 19.14 9.85 14.46
N LEU A 262 17.97 9.39 14.93
CA LEU A 262 17.29 9.93 16.10
C LEU A 262 18.21 9.94 17.34
N LYS A 263 18.92 8.84 17.59
CA LYS A 263 19.85 8.70 18.69
C LYS A 263 21.02 9.69 18.58
N ALA A 264 21.62 9.82 17.39
CA ALA A 264 22.70 10.78 17.15
C ALA A 264 22.23 12.22 17.41
N VAL A 265 21.09 12.64 16.89
CA VAL A 265 20.49 13.96 17.09
C VAL A 265 20.14 14.21 18.57
N ALA A 266 19.63 13.21 19.28
CA ALA A 266 19.24 13.36 20.70
C ALA A 266 20.44 13.46 21.65
N THR A 267 21.57 12.79 21.33
CA THR A 267 22.67 12.60 22.29
C THR A 267 23.97 13.33 21.95
N GLN A 268 24.13 13.82 20.70
CA GLN A 268 25.36 14.53 20.28
C GLN A 268 25.05 15.99 19.97
N GLU A 269 25.84 16.93 20.47
CA GLU A 269 25.70 18.36 20.10
C GLU A 269 26.18 18.61 18.68
N THR A 270 27.24 17.88 18.29
CA THR A 270 27.84 17.94 16.95
C THR A 270 28.15 16.55 16.43
N ILE A 271 27.91 16.33 15.14
CA ILE A 271 28.22 15.06 14.47
C ILE A 271 29.21 15.36 13.34
N PRO A 272 30.47 14.83 13.40
CA PRO A 272 31.40 14.97 12.31
C PRO A 272 30.99 14.07 11.14
N TYR A 273 31.19 14.56 9.90
CA TYR A 273 30.96 13.80 8.67
C TYR A 273 31.89 14.25 7.55
N LEU A 274 32.07 13.42 6.53
CA LEU A 274 32.72 13.77 5.28
C LEU A 274 31.64 14.20 4.27
N ASN A 275 31.88 15.32 3.59
CA ASN A 275 31.03 15.75 2.47
C ASN A 275 31.47 15.07 1.16
N GLY A 276 30.76 15.35 0.03
CA GLY A 276 31.10 14.80 -1.29
C GLY A 276 32.48 15.13 -1.81
N ASP A 277 33.10 16.22 -1.36
CA ASP A 277 34.47 16.63 -1.68
C ASP A 277 35.53 15.99 -0.77
N ASN A 278 35.13 15.02 0.06
CA ASN A 278 36.01 14.36 1.05
C ASN A 278 36.58 15.33 2.13
N GLU A 279 35.86 16.41 2.42
CA GLU A 279 36.21 17.35 3.47
C GLU A 279 35.47 17.04 4.77
N THR A 280 36.15 17.18 5.91
CA THR A 280 35.51 17.01 7.21
C THR A 280 34.62 18.19 7.53
N CYS A 281 33.34 17.94 7.65
CA CYS A 281 32.29 18.88 8.05
C CYS A 281 31.77 18.56 9.45
N THR A 282 30.98 19.46 10.02
CA THR A 282 30.35 19.30 11.34
C THR A 282 28.86 19.63 11.24
N TYR A 283 28.03 18.66 11.51
CA TYR A 283 26.59 18.83 11.68
C TYR A 283 26.34 19.34 13.11
N ASN A 284 25.95 20.59 13.26
CA ASN A 284 25.53 21.15 14.55
C ASN A 284 24.05 20.96 14.72
N VAL A 285 23.65 20.09 15.63
CA VAL A 285 22.23 19.68 15.82
C VAL A 285 21.34 20.89 16.12
N LYS A 286 21.78 21.79 16.97
CA LYS A 286 20.98 22.96 17.37
C LYS A 286 20.83 23.97 16.25
N ASP A 287 21.88 24.16 15.45
CA ASP A 287 21.83 25.09 14.31
C ASP A 287 20.86 24.56 13.24
N VAL A 288 20.90 23.26 12.92
CA VAL A 288 19.97 22.65 12.00
C VAL A 288 18.52 22.74 12.53
N LEU A 289 18.29 22.47 13.80
CA LEU A 289 16.95 22.55 14.41
C LEU A 289 16.44 24.01 14.61
N ASN A 290 17.25 25.03 14.30
CA ASN A 290 16.75 26.41 14.16
C ASN A 290 16.00 26.60 12.84
N ASP A 291 16.22 25.75 11.84
CA ASP A 291 15.67 25.89 10.49
C ASP A 291 14.68 24.77 10.13
N VAL A 292 14.83 23.59 10.72
CA VAL A 292 13.97 22.42 10.47
C VAL A 292 13.49 21.77 11.76
N PHE A 293 12.50 20.90 11.65
CA PHE A 293 12.17 19.87 12.65
C PHE A 293 11.87 18.56 11.94
N PHE A 294 12.01 17.45 12.65
CA PHE A 294 11.88 16.12 12.06
C PHE A 294 10.59 15.44 12.48
N ILE A 295 9.95 14.79 11.53
CA ILE A 295 8.85 13.86 11.73
C ILE A 295 9.39 12.51 11.30
N ILE A 296 9.54 11.59 12.23
CA ILE A 296 10.13 10.27 11.99
C ILE A 296 9.05 9.23 12.26
N ARG A 297 8.73 8.45 11.26
CA ARG A 297 7.85 7.30 11.36
C ARG A 297 8.68 6.04 11.10
N PRO A 298 9.14 5.35 12.14
CA PRO A 298 10.06 4.21 11.98
C PRO A 298 9.51 3.15 11.03
N THR A 299 8.20 2.91 11.06
CA THR A 299 7.52 2.07 10.08
C THR A 299 6.06 2.45 9.93
N GLU A 300 5.54 2.32 8.72
CA GLU A 300 4.11 2.40 8.40
C GLU A 300 3.40 1.05 8.59
N ASN A 301 4.18 -0.04 8.66
CA ASN A 301 3.69 -1.42 8.72
C ASN A 301 4.21 -2.16 9.98
N PRO A 302 3.57 -1.95 11.15
CA PRO A 302 3.97 -2.61 12.41
C PRO A 302 3.94 -4.13 12.37
N TYR A 303 2.97 -4.72 11.65
CA TYR A 303 2.86 -6.17 11.48
C TYR A 303 4.10 -6.73 10.76
N ALA A 304 4.44 -6.13 9.62
CA ALA A 304 5.56 -6.56 8.80
C ALA A 304 6.92 -6.40 9.53
N LEU A 305 7.08 -5.35 10.34
CA LEU A 305 8.29 -5.17 11.16
C LEU A 305 8.46 -6.28 12.20
N GLU A 306 7.37 -6.77 12.79
CA GLU A 306 7.46 -7.89 13.75
C GLU A 306 7.71 -9.23 13.06
N HIS A 307 7.15 -9.42 11.85
CA HIS A 307 7.13 -10.72 11.16
C HIS A 307 8.09 -10.81 9.97
N TYR A 308 8.86 -9.76 9.70
CA TYR A 308 9.76 -9.67 8.53
C TYR A 308 9.03 -9.99 7.23
N GLN A 309 8.09 -9.16 6.89
CA GLN A 309 7.29 -9.28 5.67
C GLN A 309 7.23 -7.96 4.92
N ARG A 310 6.92 -8.01 3.62
CA ARG A 310 6.67 -6.82 2.81
C ARG A 310 5.25 -6.30 3.02
N GLY A 311 4.27 -7.19 2.93
CA GLY A 311 2.86 -6.87 3.09
C GLY A 311 2.42 -6.72 4.54
N ASN A 312 1.27 -6.07 4.76
CA ASN A 312 0.61 -6.02 6.05
C ASN A 312 -0.02 -7.39 6.42
N VAL A 313 -0.79 -7.46 7.52
CA VAL A 313 -1.42 -8.72 7.97
C VAL A 313 -2.39 -9.33 6.95
N GLU A 314 -2.99 -8.53 6.07
CA GLU A 314 -3.86 -8.99 4.99
C GLU A 314 -3.07 -9.28 3.69
N GLY A 315 -1.75 -9.11 3.68
CA GLY A 315 -0.87 -9.41 2.54
C GLY A 315 -0.70 -8.26 1.53
N PHE A 316 -1.19 -7.05 1.84
CA PHE A 316 -1.09 -5.90 0.95
C PHE A 316 0.28 -5.24 1.01
N ASP A 317 0.85 -4.95 -0.15
CA ASP A 317 1.96 -4.02 -0.31
C ASP A 317 1.42 -2.58 -0.16
N LEU A 318 1.76 -1.94 0.97
CA LEU A 318 1.26 -0.59 1.27
C LEU A 318 1.81 0.46 0.29
N ASN A 319 2.99 0.22 -0.30
CA ASN A 319 3.56 1.09 -1.35
C ASN A 319 2.93 0.85 -2.73
N ARG A 320 1.74 0.28 -2.78
CA ARG A 320 0.85 0.15 -3.94
C ARG A 320 -0.56 0.63 -3.60
N ASP A 321 -0.75 1.30 -2.43
CA ASP A 321 -2.08 1.62 -1.88
C ASP A 321 -2.23 3.10 -1.46
N SER A 322 -1.22 3.96 -1.64
CA SER A 322 -1.24 5.34 -1.13
C SER A 322 -2.38 6.20 -1.72
N THR A 323 -2.77 5.97 -2.97
CA THR A 323 -3.92 6.64 -3.59
C THR A 323 -5.23 5.89 -3.33
N TYR A 324 -5.25 4.56 -3.46
CA TYR A 324 -6.48 3.78 -3.26
C TYR A 324 -6.90 3.70 -1.79
N GLN A 325 -5.95 3.62 -0.86
CA GLN A 325 -6.16 3.63 0.60
C GLN A 325 -7.16 2.56 1.06
N THR A 326 -7.02 1.36 0.53
CA THR A 326 -7.81 0.20 0.93
C THR A 326 -7.42 -0.30 2.32
N GLN A 327 -6.16 -0.05 2.73
CA GLN A 327 -5.62 -0.48 4.00
C GLN A 327 -5.59 0.67 5.01
N ILE A 328 -5.85 0.34 6.28
CA ILE A 328 -5.90 1.35 7.34
C ILE A 328 -4.52 1.99 7.58
N GLU A 329 -3.44 1.22 7.39
CA GLU A 329 -2.07 1.71 7.49
C GLU A 329 -1.79 2.82 6.46
N SER A 330 -2.20 2.62 5.20
CA SER A 330 -2.09 3.63 4.14
C SER A 330 -2.92 4.88 4.46
N GLN A 331 -4.12 4.70 5.06
CA GLN A 331 -4.96 5.83 5.50
C GLN A 331 -4.28 6.64 6.62
N VAL A 332 -3.61 5.96 7.56
CA VAL A 332 -2.88 6.61 8.65
C VAL A 332 -1.66 7.37 8.13
N ALA A 333 -0.88 6.76 7.22
CA ALA A 333 0.31 7.37 6.65
C ALA A 333 -0.04 8.61 5.81
N THR A 334 -1.00 8.51 4.91
CA THR A 334 -1.43 9.62 4.05
C THR A 334 -2.07 10.75 4.83
N ALA A 335 -2.87 10.46 5.88
CA ALA A 335 -3.45 11.48 6.75
C ALA A 335 -2.38 12.32 7.47
N ASP A 336 -1.26 11.72 7.87
CA ASP A 336 -0.15 12.45 8.47
C ASP A 336 0.59 13.33 7.45
N LEU A 337 0.82 12.85 6.23
CA LEU A 337 1.39 13.67 5.16
C LEU A 337 0.52 14.90 4.88
N VAL A 338 -0.81 14.72 4.83
CA VAL A 338 -1.76 15.81 4.67
C VAL A 338 -1.73 16.78 5.85
N LYS A 339 -1.60 16.29 7.08
CA LYS A 339 -1.52 17.10 8.32
C LYS A 339 -0.27 17.97 8.34
N TRP A 340 0.88 17.38 8.03
CA TRP A 340 2.17 18.04 8.19
C TRP A 340 2.64 18.80 6.95
N LYS A 341 2.28 18.36 5.73
CA LYS A 341 2.76 18.91 4.45
C LYS A 341 4.25 19.26 4.51
N PRO A 342 5.12 18.24 4.74
CA PRO A 342 6.56 18.48 4.86
C PRO A 342 7.13 19.05 3.57
N VAL A 343 8.26 19.76 3.65
CA VAL A 343 8.92 20.26 2.43
C VAL A 343 9.61 19.14 1.68
N THR A 344 10.11 18.12 2.40
CA THR A 344 10.67 16.89 1.82
C THR A 344 10.22 15.66 2.58
N LEU A 345 10.12 14.52 1.88
CA LEU A 345 9.86 13.21 2.40
C LEU A 345 10.97 12.26 1.94
N MET A 346 11.63 11.58 2.90
CA MET A 346 12.60 10.52 2.65
C MET A 346 11.97 9.18 3.03
N GLU A 347 11.60 8.37 2.05
CA GLU A 347 11.15 7.01 2.28
C GLU A 347 12.34 6.06 2.09
N LEU A 348 12.70 5.37 3.18
CA LEU A 348 13.87 4.51 3.20
C LEU A 348 13.47 3.08 2.87
N HIS A 349 14.17 2.51 1.89
CA HIS A 349 13.93 1.20 1.29
C HIS A 349 15.21 0.36 1.20
N GLY A 350 15.14 -0.77 0.52
CA GLY A 350 16.10 -1.71 0.03
C GLY A 350 15.35 -2.81 -0.73
N PHE A 351 15.90 -3.53 -1.60
CA PHE A 351 17.31 -3.55 -1.99
C PHE A 351 17.33 -3.53 -3.51
N ILE A 352 18.26 -2.81 -4.11
CA ILE A 352 18.26 -2.71 -5.56
C ILE A 352 18.75 -4.02 -6.15
N TYR A 353 17.87 -4.68 -6.86
CA TYR A 353 18.09 -6.00 -7.44
C TYR A 353 19.17 -6.03 -8.53
N TYR A 354 19.35 -4.92 -9.25
CA TYR A 354 20.25 -4.85 -10.41
C TYR A 354 21.64 -4.30 -10.11
N ALA A 355 21.75 -3.50 -9.05
CA ALA A 355 23.00 -2.87 -8.64
C ALA A 355 23.31 -3.20 -7.18
N ARG A 356 23.18 -4.46 -6.81
CA ARG A 356 23.29 -5.07 -5.46
C ARG A 356 24.38 -4.56 -4.54
N THR A 357 25.13 -3.60 -4.99
CA THR A 357 26.41 -3.18 -4.44
C THR A 357 26.50 -1.67 -4.27
N GLN A 358 25.44 -0.93 -4.66
CA GLN A 358 25.47 0.52 -4.69
C GLN A 358 24.22 1.09 -4.02
N LEU A 359 24.36 2.20 -3.31
CA LEU A 359 23.23 3.00 -2.84
C LEU A 359 22.56 3.65 -4.04
N GLN A 360 21.24 3.59 -4.12
CA GLN A 360 20.45 4.32 -5.11
C GLN A 360 19.49 5.30 -4.44
N ILE A 361 19.33 6.46 -5.04
CA ILE A 361 18.40 7.49 -4.56
C ILE A 361 17.53 7.92 -5.73
N GLU A 362 16.22 7.86 -5.52
CA GLU A 362 15.24 8.24 -6.53
C GLU A 362 14.43 9.45 -6.08
N PRO A 363 14.70 10.65 -6.62
CA PRO A 363 13.73 11.72 -6.57
C PRO A 363 12.47 11.29 -7.34
N CYS A 364 11.32 11.23 -6.67
CA CYS A 364 10.08 10.77 -7.30
C CYS A 364 9.53 11.82 -8.25
N THR A 365 9.56 11.54 -9.54
CA THR A 365 9.17 12.45 -10.62
C THR A 365 8.54 11.70 -11.78
N PRO A 366 7.36 11.07 -11.56
CA PRO A 366 6.69 10.27 -12.59
C PRO A 366 6.32 11.14 -13.82
N PRO A 367 6.79 10.82 -15.04
CA PRO A 367 6.75 11.75 -16.16
C PRO A 367 5.39 11.88 -16.84
N HIS A 368 4.53 10.90 -16.70
CA HIS A 368 3.24 10.83 -17.37
C HIS A 368 2.06 11.13 -16.43
N GLU A 369 2.33 11.72 -15.24
CA GLU A 369 1.27 12.15 -14.34
C GLU A 369 0.90 13.63 -14.57
N PRO A 370 -0.23 13.92 -15.24
CA PRO A 370 -0.54 15.29 -15.67
C PRO A 370 -0.91 16.23 -14.51
N ASN A 371 -1.15 15.71 -13.30
CA ASN A 371 -1.60 16.49 -12.15
C ASN A 371 -0.46 17.09 -11.32
N LEU A 372 0.81 16.81 -11.68
CA LEU A 372 1.97 17.28 -10.93
C LEU A 372 2.53 18.60 -11.49
N GLU A 373 3.11 19.42 -10.63
CA GLU A 373 3.77 20.68 -10.95
C GLU A 373 5.31 20.49 -11.02
N TYR A 374 5.80 19.78 -12.04
CA TYR A 374 7.20 19.32 -12.16
C TYR A 374 8.24 20.43 -12.04
N ASP A 375 8.00 21.60 -12.60
CA ASP A 375 8.94 22.71 -12.54
C ASP A 375 9.24 23.16 -11.11
N LEU A 376 8.32 22.92 -10.18
CA LEU A 376 8.53 23.21 -8.77
C LEU A 376 9.38 22.13 -8.08
N PHE A 377 9.09 20.85 -8.34
CA PHE A 377 9.83 19.75 -7.70
C PHE A 377 11.27 19.67 -8.21
N MET A 378 11.47 19.80 -9.52
CA MET A 378 12.78 19.66 -10.16
C MET A 378 13.80 20.72 -9.72
N ASN A 379 13.36 21.86 -9.20
CA ASN A 379 14.26 22.88 -8.68
C ASN A 379 15.15 22.43 -7.52
N TYR A 380 14.71 21.41 -6.75
CA TYR A 380 15.39 20.99 -5.52
C TYR A 380 15.60 19.48 -5.42
N ALA A 381 14.90 18.69 -6.22
CA ALA A 381 14.88 17.23 -6.08
C ALA A 381 16.28 16.61 -6.25
N LEU A 382 16.99 16.97 -7.33
CA LEU A 382 18.32 16.41 -7.62
C LEU A 382 19.36 16.79 -6.57
N GLU A 383 19.42 18.06 -6.18
CA GLU A 383 20.40 18.51 -5.18
C GLU A 383 20.09 17.94 -3.78
N GLY A 384 18.81 17.71 -3.46
CA GLY A 384 18.42 17.02 -2.23
C GLY A 384 18.82 15.55 -2.20
N ALA A 385 18.76 14.86 -3.35
CA ALA A 385 19.25 13.49 -3.53
C ALA A 385 20.78 13.43 -3.41
N ARG A 386 21.51 14.34 -4.08
CA ARG A 386 22.98 14.44 -3.95
C ARG A 386 23.43 14.68 -2.52
N ALA A 387 22.77 15.59 -1.82
CA ALA A 387 23.10 15.87 -0.41
C ALA A 387 22.96 14.63 0.49
N PHE A 388 21.98 13.77 0.22
CA PHE A 388 21.87 12.46 0.88
C PHE A 388 23.03 11.55 0.45
N GLY A 389 23.18 11.31 -0.88
CA GLY A 389 24.10 10.33 -1.45
C GLY A 389 25.57 10.61 -1.16
N ASP A 390 26.01 11.87 -1.27
CA ASP A 390 27.36 12.29 -0.99
C ASP A 390 27.78 11.94 0.46
N VAL A 391 26.96 12.35 1.42
CA VAL A 391 27.26 12.16 2.83
C VAL A 391 27.09 10.70 3.24
N ALA A 392 26.06 10.01 2.74
CA ALA A 392 25.84 8.59 2.95
C ALA A 392 27.02 7.76 2.48
N SER A 393 27.43 7.99 1.23
CA SER A 393 28.52 7.27 0.57
C SER A 393 29.87 7.53 1.23
N MET A 394 30.26 8.80 1.42
CA MET A 394 31.56 9.15 1.96
C MET A 394 31.80 8.68 3.39
N ASN A 395 30.74 8.40 4.16
CA ASN A 395 30.81 7.97 5.56
C ASN A 395 30.46 6.48 5.76
N SER A 396 30.50 5.68 4.72
CA SER A 396 30.14 4.26 4.76
C SER A 396 31.05 3.42 3.87
N ILE A 397 30.74 2.14 3.68
CA ILE A 397 31.44 1.24 2.74
C ILE A 397 31.25 1.65 1.28
N TYR A 398 30.31 2.52 0.95
CA TYR A 398 30.08 3.08 -0.39
C TYR A 398 31.01 4.23 -0.76
N ASN A 399 31.99 4.55 0.07
CA ASN A 399 33.13 5.37 -0.34
C ASN A 399 34.00 4.59 -1.33
N SER A 400 34.27 5.15 -2.51
CA SER A 400 35.01 4.48 -3.58
C SER A 400 36.41 4.02 -3.18
N SER A 401 36.98 4.54 -2.07
CA SER A 401 38.26 4.09 -1.52
C SER A 401 38.14 2.80 -0.68
N SER A 402 36.94 2.37 -0.31
CA SER A 402 36.72 1.15 0.46
C SER A 402 37.06 -0.11 -0.38
N GLU A 403 37.37 -1.20 0.31
CA GLU A 403 37.59 -2.50 -0.35
C GLU A 403 36.31 -2.97 -1.04
N TYR A 404 35.20 -2.84 -0.35
CA TYR A 404 33.88 -3.17 -0.86
C TYR A 404 33.55 -2.46 -2.19
N ALA A 405 33.63 -1.12 -2.21
CA ALA A 405 33.32 -0.37 -3.42
C ALA A 405 34.23 -0.72 -4.60
N LYS A 406 35.54 -0.96 -4.34
CA LYS A 406 36.52 -1.36 -5.35
C LYS A 406 36.24 -2.74 -5.92
N GLU A 407 35.87 -3.71 -5.11
CA GLU A 407 35.48 -5.04 -5.52
C GLU A 407 34.23 -5.02 -6.39
N ASN A 408 33.36 -4.05 -6.17
CA ASN A 408 32.10 -3.87 -6.86
C ASN A 408 32.13 -2.82 -8.00
N GLY A 409 33.31 -2.36 -8.40
CA GLY A 409 33.49 -1.60 -9.64
C GLY A 409 33.79 -0.10 -9.49
N ALA A 410 33.95 0.41 -8.26
CA ALA A 410 34.41 1.80 -8.08
C ALA A 410 35.83 2.00 -8.64
N THR A 411 36.01 3.04 -9.46
CA THR A 411 37.25 3.27 -10.21
C THR A 411 38.07 4.47 -9.74
N GLU A 412 37.47 5.38 -9.00
CA GLU A 412 38.09 6.61 -8.51
C GLU A 412 38.21 6.58 -6.99
N ASP A 413 39.37 6.88 -6.42
CA ASP A 413 39.56 6.87 -4.97
C ASP A 413 38.98 8.11 -4.29
N ASN A 414 38.42 7.96 -3.09
CA ASN A 414 37.89 9.00 -2.23
C ASN A 414 36.77 9.86 -2.85
N GLN A 415 35.93 9.22 -3.65
CA GLN A 415 34.73 9.83 -4.24
C GLN A 415 33.47 9.16 -3.70
N PRO A 416 32.33 9.84 -3.68
CA PRO A 416 31.03 9.22 -3.45
C PRO A 416 30.76 8.15 -4.53
N TRP A 417 30.22 7.01 -4.11
CA TRP A 417 29.85 5.92 -5.00
C TRP A 417 28.41 5.52 -4.75
N TYR A 418 27.52 6.14 -5.48
CA TYR A 418 26.07 5.92 -5.44
C TYR A 418 25.46 6.26 -6.80
N ASP A 419 24.21 5.88 -7.00
CA ASP A 419 23.43 6.19 -8.19
C ASP A 419 22.25 7.10 -7.87
N ILE A 420 21.97 8.03 -8.76
CA ILE A 420 20.70 8.77 -8.77
C ILE A 420 20.03 8.39 -10.08
N THR A 421 18.93 7.65 -10.00
CA THR A 421 18.24 7.08 -11.16
C THR A 421 17.95 8.12 -12.25
N MET A 422 17.56 9.34 -11.85
CA MET A 422 17.32 10.45 -12.76
C MET A 422 18.58 10.98 -13.45
N GLU A 423 19.75 10.91 -12.79
CA GLU A 423 20.96 11.57 -13.29
C GLU A 423 21.49 10.86 -14.52
N ALA A 424 21.34 9.55 -14.63
CA ALA A 424 21.79 8.76 -15.78
C ALA A 424 21.12 9.15 -17.08
N GLY A 425 19.88 9.62 -17.02
CA GLY A 425 19.13 10.08 -18.21
C GLY A 425 19.05 11.59 -18.38
N TYR A 426 19.75 12.39 -17.57
CA TYR A 426 19.69 13.85 -17.68
C TYR A 426 20.37 14.37 -18.95
N ASP A 427 19.58 15.03 -19.81
CA ASP A 427 20.08 15.75 -20.99
C ASP A 427 20.28 17.24 -20.67
N PRO A 428 21.52 17.71 -20.50
CA PRO A 428 21.78 19.11 -20.18
C PRO A 428 21.39 20.06 -21.33
N ALA A 429 21.18 19.58 -22.57
CA ALA A 429 20.78 20.41 -23.69
C ALA A 429 19.29 20.78 -23.64
N THR A 430 18.47 19.87 -23.10
CA THR A 430 17.02 20.08 -22.94
C THR A 430 16.64 20.41 -21.50
N GLY A 431 17.50 20.10 -20.52
CA GLY A 431 17.21 20.21 -19.09
C GLY A 431 16.21 19.18 -18.59
N ARG A 432 16.10 18.04 -19.25
CA ARG A 432 15.12 16.98 -18.95
C ARG A 432 15.80 15.67 -18.65
N TYR A 433 15.06 14.75 -18.08
CA TYR A 433 15.47 13.39 -17.77
C TYR A 433 14.85 12.41 -18.76
N GLU A 434 15.64 11.46 -19.25
CA GLU A 434 15.21 10.43 -20.18
C GLU A 434 14.49 9.30 -19.45
N TYR A 435 14.91 8.99 -18.20
CA TYR A 435 14.34 7.97 -17.35
C TYR A 435 13.93 8.61 -16.02
N PRO A 436 12.66 8.87 -15.81
CA PRO A 436 12.15 9.24 -14.50
C PRO A 436 12.11 8.00 -13.58
N SER A 437 11.94 8.25 -12.29
CA SER A 437 11.79 7.20 -11.29
C SER A 437 10.64 6.26 -11.59
N ASP A 438 10.81 4.98 -11.29
CA ASP A 438 9.85 3.89 -11.39
C ASP A 438 8.89 3.97 -12.60
N ASP A 439 7.67 4.45 -12.37
CA ASP A 439 6.63 4.65 -13.39
C ASP A 439 5.73 5.87 -13.04
N MET A 440 4.61 6.02 -13.74
CA MET A 440 3.68 7.12 -13.53
C MET A 440 2.67 6.86 -12.40
N SER A 441 2.79 5.80 -11.63
CA SER A 441 1.82 5.45 -10.60
C SER A 441 1.81 6.46 -9.44
N THR A 442 0.61 6.80 -8.99
CA THR A 442 0.37 7.67 -7.83
C THR A 442 0.30 6.89 -6.51
N ASN A 443 0.52 5.57 -6.55
CA ASN A 443 0.34 4.67 -5.42
C ASN A 443 1.55 4.51 -4.52
N TYR A 444 2.69 5.09 -4.92
CA TYR A 444 3.87 5.19 -4.08
C TYR A 444 3.72 6.35 -3.10
N THR A 445 4.09 6.16 -1.84
CA THR A 445 4.00 7.23 -0.82
C THR A 445 4.75 8.50 -1.21
N PRO A 446 6.00 8.43 -1.74
CA PRO A 446 6.70 9.64 -2.20
C PRO A 446 6.01 10.34 -3.37
N THR A 447 5.42 9.62 -4.32
CA THR A 447 4.64 10.20 -5.42
C THR A 447 3.34 10.84 -4.92
N TYR A 448 2.62 10.17 -4.01
CA TYR A 448 1.46 10.74 -3.35
C TYR A 448 1.78 12.07 -2.64
N ALA A 449 2.94 12.16 -2.00
CA ALA A 449 3.38 13.38 -1.32
C ALA A 449 3.53 14.59 -2.27
N LEU A 450 3.89 14.38 -3.55
CA LEU A 450 4.00 15.44 -4.56
C LEU A 450 2.67 16.17 -4.78
N PHE A 451 1.52 15.50 -4.68
CA PHE A 451 0.20 16.12 -4.80
C PHE A 451 -0.11 17.11 -3.67
N HIS A 452 0.70 17.13 -2.62
CA HIS A 452 0.57 18.01 -1.48
C HIS A 452 1.68 19.08 -1.38
N GLY A 453 2.54 19.16 -2.41
CA GLY A 453 3.65 20.12 -2.49
C GLY A 453 4.89 19.69 -1.70
N THR A 454 5.04 18.40 -1.43
CA THR A 454 6.19 17.78 -0.76
C THR A 454 7.09 17.13 -1.80
N ILE A 455 8.40 17.36 -1.77
CA ILE A 455 9.35 16.66 -2.63
C ILE A 455 9.64 15.28 -2.04
N GLY A 456 9.26 14.22 -2.75
CA GLY A 456 9.42 12.83 -2.33
C GLY A 456 10.70 12.20 -2.85
N TYR A 457 11.27 11.30 -2.06
CA TYR A 457 12.46 10.51 -2.41
C TYR A 457 12.26 9.07 -1.96
N THR A 458 12.63 8.11 -2.81
CA THR A 458 12.86 6.71 -2.46
C THR A 458 14.36 6.49 -2.32
N VAL A 459 14.79 5.85 -1.24
CA VAL A 459 16.20 5.55 -0.96
C VAL A 459 16.38 4.06 -0.84
N GLU A 460 17.10 3.46 -1.78
CA GLU A 460 17.37 2.03 -1.80
C GLU A 460 18.77 1.74 -1.24
N CYS A 461 18.86 1.13 -0.05
CA CYS A 461 20.13 0.65 0.44
C CYS A 461 20.55 -0.64 -0.28
N GLY A 462 21.87 -0.86 -0.43
CA GLY A 462 22.39 -1.98 -1.21
C GLY A 462 22.29 -3.33 -0.50
N GLU A 463 22.36 -3.36 0.84
CA GLU A 463 22.52 -4.60 1.60
C GLU A 463 21.78 -4.59 2.95
N ASN A 464 21.47 -5.77 3.45
CA ASN A 464 20.82 -5.98 4.76
C ASN A 464 21.88 -6.18 5.87
N ASN A 465 22.62 -5.12 6.21
CA ASN A 465 23.69 -5.17 7.21
C ASN A 465 23.85 -3.86 8.01
N GLU A 466 24.75 -3.86 9.00
CA GLU A 466 25.05 -2.70 9.84
C GLU A 466 25.69 -1.54 9.06
N ALA A 467 26.38 -1.83 7.95
CA ALA A 467 26.97 -0.80 7.09
C ALA A 467 25.90 0.03 6.40
N SER A 468 24.79 -0.58 5.96
CA SER A 468 23.64 0.11 5.41
C SER A 468 22.91 0.96 6.45
N VAL A 469 22.85 0.52 7.72
CA VAL A 469 22.33 1.37 8.81
C VAL A 469 23.17 2.63 8.98
N THR A 470 24.50 2.47 8.99
CA THR A 470 25.44 3.60 9.08
C THR A 470 25.30 4.54 7.89
N MET A 471 25.20 4.00 6.69
CA MET A 471 25.00 4.73 5.43
C MET A 471 23.76 5.62 5.52
N GLY A 472 22.57 5.07 5.81
CA GLY A 472 21.32 5.83 5.85
C GLY A 472 21.31 6.89 6.96
N LYS A 473 21.88 6.59 8.14
CA LYS A 473 22.07 7.62 9.20
C LYS A 473 22.83 8.84 8.68
N TYR A 474 23.92 8.64 7.97
CA TYR A 474 24.71 9.74 7.42
C TYR A 474 24.03 10.42 6.24
N GLY A 475 23.30 9.67 5.41
CA GLY A 475 22.46 10.25 4.36
C GLY A 475 21.41 11.21 4.91
N LEU A 476 20.73 10.83 5.99
CA LEU A 476 19.77 11.71 6.69
C LEU A 476 20.46 12.95 7.27
N ILE A 477 21.69 12.85 7.76
CA ILE A 477 22.49 14.02 8.19
C ILE A 477 22.74 14.96 7.00
N GLY A 478 23.14 14.43 5.85
CA GLY A 478 23.37 15.21 4.63
C GLY A 478 22.11 15.91 4.13
N HIS A 479 21.05 15.16 3.99
CA HIS A 479 19.76 15.68 3.50
C HIS A 479 19.16 16.74 4.43
N THR A 480 19.15 16.50 5.76
CA THR A 480 18.58 17.46 6.72
C THR A 480 19.42 18.73 6.83
N ALA A 481 20.74 18.66 6.65
CA ALA A 481 21.60 19.83 6.54
C ALA A 481 21.28 20.64 5.27
N TYR A 482 21.11 19.98 4.11
CA TYR A 482 20.70 20.61 2.87
C TYR A 482 19.36 21.33 3.01
N VAL A 483 18.35 20.69 3.62
CA VAL A 483 17.04 21.32 3.85
C VAL A 483 17.16 22.54 4.74
N ALA A 484 17.96 22.48 5.80
CA ALA A 484 18.19 23.63 6.69
C ALA A 484 18.85 24.80 5.95
N GLU A 485 19.88 24.56 5.15
CA GLU A 485 20.55 25.55 4.33
C GLU A 485 19.65 26.19 3.26
N ASN A 486 18.74 25.38 2.69
CA ASN A 486 17.83 25.79 1.60
C ASN A 486 16.40 26.06 2.07
N LYS A 487 16.15 26.15 3.38
CA LYS A 487 14.82 26.31 3.99
C LYS A 487 13.95 27.34 3.28
N ASN A 488 14.46 28.56 3.08
CA ASN A 488 13.68 29.62 2.46
C ASN A 488 13.28 29.30 1.02
N GLY A 489 14.20 28.71 0.25
CA GLY A 489 13.93 28.32 -1.14
C GLY A 489 12.88 27.24 -1.25
N LEU A 490 13.04 26.15 -0.47
CA LEU A 490 12.12 25.03 -0.39
C LEU A 490 10.71 25.47 0.05
N TYR A 491 10.64 26.30 1.09
CA TYR A 491 9.36 26.79 1.58
C TYR A 491 8.68 27.75 0.59
N LEU A 492 9.43 28.64 -0.05
CA LEU A 492 8.89 29.52 -1.11
C LEU A 492 8.38 28.72 -2.31
N ASN A 493 9.03 27.62 -2.64
CA ASN A 493 8.63 26.71 -3.69
C ASN A 493 7.30 26.03 -3.35
N GLN A 494 7.14 25.55 -2.11
CA GLN A 494 5.87 24.99 -1.61
C GLN A 494 4.75 26.03 -1.55
N LEU A 495 5.05 27.26 -1.15
CA LEU A 495 4.09 28.37 -1.17
C LEU A 495 3.64 28.71 -2.59
N GLU A 496 4.51 28.60 -3.59
CA GLU A 496 4.14 28.76 -5.00
C GLU A 496 3.20 27.64 -5.47
N PHE A 497 3.44 26.40 -5.06
CA PHE A 497 2.50 25.28 -5.28
C PHE A 497 1.11 25.62 -4.72
N PHE A 498 1.02 26.09 -3.46
CA PHE A 498 -0.25 26.48 -2.86
C PHE A 498 -0.91 27.65 -3.59
N ARG A 499 -0.12 28.65 -4.00
CA ARG A 499 -0.62 29.81 -4.73
C ARG A 499 -1.27 29.41 -6.06
N ARG A 500 -0.56 28.58 -6.85
CA ARG A 500 -1.09 28.10 -8.14
C ARG A 500 -2.39 27.34 -7.94
N ALA A 501 -2.44 26.47 -6.95
CA ALA A 501 -3.62 25.67 -6.65
C ALA A 501 -4.83 26.53 -6.22
N LEU A 502 -4.64 27.52 -5.33
CA LEU A 502 -5.71 28.43 -4.89
C LEU A 502 -6.24 29.34 -6.03
N ASN A 503 -5.41 29.66 -7.00
CA ASN A 503 -5.82 30.48 -8.15
C ASN A 503 -6.29 29.66 -9.36
N ASN A 504 -6.33 28.33 -9.23
CA ASN A 504 -6.52 27.40 -10.35
C ASN A 504 -5.66 27.76 -11.57
N GLU A 505 -4.37 28.06 -11.32
CA GLU A 505 -3.39 28.53 -12.29
C GLU A 505 -2.46 27.38 -12.71
N GLU A 506 -2.13 27.29 -13.97
CA GLU A 506 -1.20 26.32 -14.56
C GLU A 506 0.09 27.01 -15.01
N SER A 507 1.21 26.28 -14.95
CA SER A 507 2.50 26.77 -15.42
C SER A 507 2.88 26.17 -16.78
N PRO A 508 3.20 27.01 -17.78
CA PRO A 508 3.78 26.52 -19.05
C PRO A 508 5.14 25.83 -18.87
N GLU A 509 5.83 26.10 -17.75
CA GLU A 509 7.12 25.44 -17.47
C GLU A 509 6.93 23.97 -17.13
N THR A 510 5.83 23.60 -16.44
CA THR A 510 5.46 22.22 -16.19
C THR A 510 5.24 21.43 -17.48
N GLU A 511 4.62 22.03 -18.50
CA GLU A 511 4.33 21.39 -19.80
C GLU A 511 5.58 20.85 -20.52
N LYS A 512 6.76 21.38 -20.20
CA LYS A 512 8.04 20.94 -20.80
C LYS A 512 8.54 19.61 -20.23
N TRP A 513 7.97 19.14 -19.13
CA TRP A 513 8.37 17.91 -18.44
C TRP A 513 7.58 16.69 -18.88
N PHE A 514 6.48 16.88 -19.61
CA PHE A 514 5.74 15.75 -20.18
C PHE A 514 6.46 15.28 -21.44
N VAL A 515 7.16 14.17 -21.32
CA VAL A 515 8.01 13.64 -22.41
C VAL A 515 7.68 12.18 -22.67
N THR A 516 7.87 11.79 -23.92
CA THR A 516 7.88 10.38 -24.31
C THR A 516 9.16 9.70 -23.83
N GLN A 517 9.24 8.40 -23.91
CA GLN A 517 10.42 7.63 -23.58
C GLN A 517 11.67 8.05 -24.37
N ASP A 518 11.51 8.59 -25.59
CA ASP A 518 12.59 9.15 -26.41
C ASP A 518 12.93 10.61 -26.05
N ASN A 519 12.52 11.09 -24.87
CA ASN A 519 12.73 12.46 -24.37
C ASN A 519 12.17 13.57 -25.29
N GLN A 520 11.12 13.27 -26.04
CA GLN A 520 10.40 14.26 -26.85
C GLN A 520 9.22 14.82 -26.06
N VAL A 521 9.04 16.16 -26.09
CA VAL A 521 7.86 16.78 -25.44
C VAL A 521 6.59 16.26 -26.09
N GLU A 522 5.71 15.72 -25.29
CA GLU A 522 4.37 15.33 -25.72
C GLU A 522 3.47 16.58 -25.74
N GLU A 523 3.32 17.18 -26.92
CA GLU A 523 2.47 18.35 -27.08
C GLU A 523 1.02 18.02 -26.73
N ASN A 524 0.36 18.90 -25.97
CA ASN A 524 -1.01 18.75 -25.50
C ASN A 524 -1.22 17.56 -24.57
N PHE A 525 -0.20 17.16 -23.81
CA PHE A 525 -0.34 16.09 -22.81
C PHE A 525 -1.45 16.40 -21.82
N ARG A 526 -1.54 17.64 -21.31
CA ARG A 526 -2.71 18.17 -20.59
C ARG A 526 -3.74 18.63 -21.62
N GLU A 527 -4.79 17.83 -21.83
CA GLU A 527 -5.91 18.26 -22.69
C GLU A 527 -6.60 19.48 -22.08
N LYS A 528 -6.72 20.55 -22.86
CA LYS A 528 -7.31 21.80 -22.39
C LYS A 528 -8.79 21.88 -22.75
N ASP A 529 -9.58 22.42 -21.82
CA ASP A 529 -11.00 22.76 -22.04
C ASP A 529 -11.20 23.98 -22.98
N GLU A 530 -12.43 24.40 -23.18
CA GLU A 530 -12.80 25.57 -23.99
C GLU A 530 -12.29 26.91 -23.44
N TYR A 531 -11.84 26.93 -22.17
CA TYR A 531 -11.20 28.10 -21.55
C TYR A 531 -9.66 27.99 -21.54
N GLY A 532 -9.11 26.94 -22.14
CA GLY A 532 -7.69 26.68 -22.23
C GLY A 532 -7.06 26.16 -20.94
N LYS A 533 -7.84 25.55 -20.07
CA LYS A 533 -7.41 24.98 -18.79
C LYS A 533 -7.46 23.44 -18.81
N PHE A 534 -6.52 22.83 -18.11
CA PHE A 534 -6.52 21.40 -17.82
C PHE A 534 -7.40 21.07 -16.60
N TYR A 535 -7.28 21.85 -15.52
CA TYR A 535 -8.12 21.69 -14.34
C TYR A 535 -9.47 22.36 -14.57
N PRO A 536 -10.62 21.65 -14.33
CA PRO A 536 -11.93 22.29 -14.35
C PRO A 536 -12.06 23.31 -13.21
N GLU A 537 -13.13 24.08 -13.21
CA GLU A 537 -13.45 25.01 -12.11
C GLU A 537 -14.01 24.26 -10.90
N TYR A 538 -14.81 23.22 -11.17
CA TYR A 538 -15.46 22.42 -10.12
C TYR A 538 -15.62 20.96 -10.58
N TYR A 539 -15.77 20.06 -9.58
CA TYR A 539 -16.41 18.76 -9.78
C TYR A 539 -17.70 18.72 -8.98
N VAL A 540 -18.74 18.07 -9.52
CA VAL A 540 -20.01 17.85 -8.85
C VAL A 540 -20.29 16.37 -8.74
N ILE A 541 -20.56 15.90 -7.51
CA ILE A 541 -20.94 14.53 -7.19
C ILE A 541 -22.40 14.56 -6.69
N PRO A 542 -23.38 14.13 -7.48
CA PRO A 542 -24.77 14.03 -7.04
C PRO A 542 -24.92 13.10 -5.83
N THR A 543 -25.93 13.33 -5.00
CA THR A 543 -26.24 12.50 -3.84
C THR A 543 -27.68 11.98 -3.84
N ASP A 544 -28.39 12.18 -4.95
CA ASP A 544 -29.76 11.69 -5.14
C ASP A 544 -29.81 10.53 -6.15
N ALA A 545 -30.68 9.54 -5.90
CA ALA A 545 -30.77 8.32 -6.72
C ALA A 545 -31.20 8.53 -8.18
N ALA A 546 -31.73 9.70 -8.53
CA ALA A 546 -32.10 9.98 -9.93
C ALA A 546 -30.92 10.44 -10.77
N SER A 547 -29.82 10.87 -10.11
CA SER A 547 -28.65 11.45 -10.75
C SER A 547 -27.33 10.77 -10.36
N GLN A 548 -27.41 9.72 -9.51
CA GLN A 548 -26.23 9.03 -8.99
C GLN A 548 -26.40 7.51 -9.14
N ARG A 549 -25.44 6.86 -9.80
CA ARG A 549 -25.41 5.40 -9.95
C ARG A 549 -25.20 4.71 -8.60
N ASP A 550 -24.20 5.13 -7.82
CA ASP A 550 -23.94 4.65 -6.47
C ASP A 550 -23.92 5.77 -5.44
N ILE A 551 -24.99 5.85 -4.64
CA ILE A 551 -25.13 6.86 -3.60
C ILE A 551 -24.12 6.62 -2.47
N ALA A 552 -23.82 5.37 -2.14
CA ALA A 552 -22.90 5.04 -1.06
C ALA A 552 -21.50 5.57 -1.37
N ASP A 553 -21.04 5.38 -2.61
CA ASP A 553 -19.74 5.87 -3.04
C ASP A 553 -19.65 7.40 -3.14
N ALA A 554 -20.75 8.11 -3.37
CA ALA A 554 -20.76 9.57 -3.25
C ALA A 554 -20.39 10.02 -1.82
N TYR A 555 -20.92 9.36 -0.78
CA TYR A 555 -20.58 9.65 0.63
C TYR A 555 -19.20 9.10 1.02
N PHE A 556 -18.80 7.95 0.48
CA PHE A 556 -17.44 7.45 0.65
C PHE A 556 -16.41 8.47 0.11
N MET A 557 -16.67 9.06 -1.06
CA MET A 557 -15.78 10.06 -1.65
C MET A 557 -15.72 11.34 -0.81
N GLN A 558 -16.78 11.76 -0.14
CA GLN A 558 -16.73 12.86 0.82
C GLN A 558 -15.73 12.54 1.96
N GLU A 559 -15.86 11.38 2.59
CA GLU A 559 -14.95 10.95 3.66
C GLU A 559 -13.52 10.83 3.16
N TYR A 560 -13.32 10.21 2.01
CA TYR A 560 -12.03 10.06 1.36
C TYR A 560 -11.36 11.43 1.11
N PHE A 561 -12.09 12.39 0.56
CA PHE A 561 -11.58 13.75 0.32
C PHE A 561 -11.21 14.48 1.59
N ILE A 562 -12.03 14.44 2.61
CA ILE A 562 -11.75 15.08 3.91
C ILE A 562 -10.45 14.52 4.51
N ARG A 563 -10.25 13.19 4.48
CA ARG A 563 -9.03 12.54 4.95
C ARG A 563 -7.79 12.98 4.16
N ASN A 564 -7.94 13.21 2.86
CA ASN A 564 -6.86 13.65 1.97
C ASN A 564 -6.70 15.18 1.87
N GLY A 565 -7.38 15.92 2.74
CA GLY A 565 -7.28 17.40 2.83
C GLY A 565 -7.94 18.14 1.68
N VAL A 566 -8.77 17.49 0.88
CA VAL A 566 -9.61 18.12 -0.14
C VAL A 566 -10.83 18.74 0.54
N GLN A 567 -11.07 20.01 0.26
CA GLN A 567 -12.24 20.74 0.79
C GLN A 567 -13.47 20.36 -0.01
N VAL A 568 -14.52 19.95 0.69
CA VAL A 568 -15.81 19.58 0.13
C VAL A 568 -16.85 20.62 0.51
N GLU A 569 -17.63 21.05 -0.46
CA GLU A 569 -18.80 21.90 -0.27
C GLU A 569 -20.06 21.12 -0.64
N LYS A 570 -21.23 21.63 -0.26
CA LYS A 570 -22.54 21.06 -0.57
C LYS A 570 -23.51 22.11 -1.09
N LEU A 571 -24.22 21.80 -2.17
CA LEU A 571 -25.25 22.68 -2.73
C LEU A 571 -26.41 22.92 -1.74
N THR A 572 -26.78 24.19 -1.55
CA THR A 572 -27.91 24.58 -0.71
C THR A 572 -29.22 24.70 -1.49
N GLN A 573 -29.16 24.65 -2.81
CA GLN A 573 -30.29 24.77 -3.73
C GLN A 573 -30.01 24.08 -5.04
N ASP A 574 -31.02 23.78 -5.83
CA ASP A 574 -30.85 23.25 -7.19
C ASP A 574 -30.11 24.28 -8.08
N VAL A 575 -29.14 23.80 -8.84
CA VAL A 575 -28.37 24.64 -9.78
C VAL A 575 -28.31 23.95 -11.15
N THR A 576 -28.66 24.70 -12.19
CA THR A 576 -28.63 24.19 -13.57
C THR A 576 -27.40 24.75 -14.29
N VAL A 577 -26.57 23.85 -14.84
CA VAL A 577 -25.37 24.17 -15.62
C VAL A 577 -25.44 23.35 -16.90
N ASN A 578 -25.29 24.01 -18.07
CA ASN A 578 -25.34 23.36 -19.38
C ASN A 578 -26.57 22.47 -19.63
N GLY A 579 -27.72 22.83 -19.03
CA GLY A 579 -28.98 22.07 -19.17
C GLY A 579 -29.14 20.89 -18.22
N VAL A 580 -28.12 20.56 -17.42
CA VAL A 580 -28.17 19.56 -16.33
C VAL A 580 -28.46 20.26 -15.00
N THR A 581 -29.43 19.75 -14.26
CA THR A 581 -29.79 20.30 -12.93
C THR A 581 -29.23 19.43 -11.83
N TYR A 582 -28.28 19.98 -11.07
CA TYR A 582 -27.74 19.39 -9.86
C TYR A 582 -28.62 19.76 -8.67
N LYS A 583 -29.01 18.77 -7.88
CA LYS A 583 -29.94 18.96 -6.75
C LYS A 583 -29.23 19.54 -5.52
N ALA A 584 -30.01 20.26 -4.68
CA ALA A 584 -29.56 20.60 -3.33
C ALA A 584 -29.09 19.33 -2.60
N GLY A 585 -27.93 19.42 -1.93
CA GLY A 585 -27.31 18.27 -1.28
C GLY A 585 -26.14 17.66 -2.06
N ALA A 586 -26.03 17.87 -3.38
CA ALA A 586 -24.88 17.40 -4.16
C ALA A 586 -23.57 17.98 -3.62
N PHE A 587 -22.53 17.17 -3.56
CA PHE A 587 -21.19 17.63 -3.20
C PHE A 587 -20.54 18.37 -4.36
N VAL A 588 -19.81 19.42 -4.00
CA VAL A 588 -19.05 20.26 -4.93
C VAL A 588 -17.62 20.34 -4.46
N ILE A 589 -16.70 20.03 -5.35
CA ILE A 589 -15.26 20.19 -5.13
C ILE A 589 -14.83 21.41 -5.93
N ASP A 590 -14.61 22.53 -5.23
CA ASP A 590 -14.06 23.75 -5.85
C ASP A 590 -12.56 23.52 -6.08
N MET A 591 -12.12 23.72 -7.34
CA MET A 591 -10.73 23.46 -7.72
C MET A 591 -9.78 24.60 -7.35
N HIS A 592 -10.27 25.69 -6.75
CA HIS A 592 -9.48 26.76 -6.14
C HIS A 592 -9.07 26.41 -4.69
N GLN A 593 -8.35 25.30 -4.54
CA GLN A 593 -7.89 24.79 -3.25
C GLN A 593 -6.51 24.15 -3.35
N ILE A 594 -5.77 24.09 -2.24
CA ILE A 594 -4.39 23.59 -2.22
C ILE A 594 -4.26 22.11 -2.61
N SER A 595 -5.29 21.31 -2.38
CA SER A 595 -5.35 19.89 -2.74
C SER A 595 -5.94 19.63 -4.13
N ARG A 596 -5.98 20.66 -5.00
CA ARG A 596 -6.49 20.61 -6.38
C ARG A 596 -5.88 19.46 -7.19
N SER A 597 -4.55 19.33 -7.16
CA SER A 597 -3.83 18.30 -7.94
C SER A 597 -4.29 16.90 -7.57
N PHE A 598 -4.42 16.62 -6.28
CA PHE A 598 -4.91 15.33 -5.78
C PHE A 598 -6.39 15.09 -6.14
N ALA A 599 -7.24 16.09 -5.93
CA ALA A 599 -8.66 15.99 -6.28
C ALA A 599 -8.85 15.67 -7.77
N ASN A 600 -8.09 16.36 -8.66
CA ASN A 600 -8.15 16.07 -10.10
C ASN A 600 -7.60 14.68 -10.42
N ALA A 601 -6.51 14.25 -9.80
CA ALA A 601 -5.88 12.95 -10.09
C ALA A 601 -6.85 11.77 -9.90
N VAL A 602 -7.78 11.87 -8.93
CA VAL A 602 -8.76 10.79 -8.65
C VAL A 602 -10.13 10.99 -9.30
N LEU A 603 -10.43 12.18 -9.86
CA LEU A 603 -11.73 12.49 -10.48
C LEU A 603 -11.66 12.65 -12.00
N TYR A 604 -10.49 12.87 -12.59
CA TYR A 604 -10.39 13.08 -14.04
C TYR A 604 -10.53 11.75 -14.81
N LYS A 605 -10.76 11.86 -16.10
CA LYS A 605 -10.98 10.71 -16.99
C LYS A 605 -9.80 9.73 -17.12
N GLY A 606 -8.65 10.06 -16.58
CA GLY A 606 -7.42 9.29 -16.78
C GLY A 606 -6.66 9.68 -18.06
N LYS A 607 -5.50 9.06 -18.24
CA LYS A 607 -4.60 9.30 -19.39
C LYS A 607 -4.36 7.99 -20.14
N ILE A 608 -4.33 8.10 -21.46
CA ILE A 608 -3.83 7.03 -22.34
C ILE A 608 -2.32 7.23 -22.47
N VAL A 609 -1.55 6.32 -21.90
CA VAL A 609 -0.10 6.35 -21.98
C VAL A 609 0.38 5.59 -23.21
N LYS A 610 1.30 6.17 -23.96
CA LYS A 610 1.91 5.57 -25.15
C LYS A 610 3.43 5.60 -25.02
N ASN A 611 4.09 4.72 -25.76
CA ASN A 611 5.56 4.67 -25.81
C ASN A 611 6.20 4.54 -24.42
N TRP A 612 5.71 3.61 -23.63
CA TRP A 612 6.25 3.25 -22.33
C TRP A 612 6.66 1.77 -22.32
N THR A 613 7.49 1.31 -21.36
CA THR A 613 8.05 -0.04 -21.35
C THR A 613 7.45 -0.95 -20.29
N GLY A 614 6.92 -0.43 -19.19
CA GLY A 614 6.36 -1.26 -18.12
C GLY A 614 5.71 -0.45 -17.01
N LEU A 615 4.87 -1.09 -16.19
CA LEU A 615 4.22 -0.53 -15.01
C LEU A 615 4.46 -1.44 -13.82
N PHE A 616 5.09 -0.90 -12.77
CA PHE A 616 5.27 -1.62 -11.50
C PHE A 616 4.05 -1.51 -10.58
N SER A 617 3.18 -0.53 -10.84
CA SER A 617 1.91 -0.34 -10.12
C SER A 617 0.82 0.16 -11.08
N GLU A 618 -0.40 0.27 -10.58
CA GLU A 618 -1.54 0.81 -11.33
C GLU A 618 -1.39 2.31 -11.54
N SER A 619 -1.65 2.77 -12.78
CA SER A 619 -1.63 4.19 -13.18
C SER A 619 -3.02 4.80 -13.33
N VAL A 620 -4.06 3.99 -13.47
CA VAL A 620 -5.44 4.46 -13.63
C VAL A 620 -6.04 4.80 -12.28
N THR A 621 -6.37 6.06 -12.06
CA THR A 621 -6.96 6.57 -10.82
C THR A 621 -8.32 7.24 -11.04
N ASN A 622 -9.01 6.94 -12.13
CA ASN A 622 -10.37 7.41 -12.41
C ASN A 622 -11.37 6.74 -11.46
N PHE A 623 -11.52 7.27 -10.25
CA PHE A 623 -12.41 6.69 -9.23
C PHE A 623 -13.89 6.69 -9.64
N PRO A 624 -14.43 7.69 -10.35
CA PRO A 624 -15.80 7.60 -10.86
C PRO A 624 -16.08 6.30 -11.59
N GLU A 625 -15.18 5.85 -12.46
CA GLU A 625 -15.36 4.61 -13.22
C GLU A 625 -14.88 3.36 -12.45
N LEU A 626 -13.80 3.46 -11.66
CA LEU A 626 -13.31 2.33 -10.88
C LEU A 626 -14.22 1.93 -9.72
N ARG A 627 -15.07 2.86 -9.27
CA ARG A 627 -15.99 2.66 -8.15
C ARG A 627 -17.47 2.71 -8.53
N GLY A 628 -17.80 3.17 -9.75
CA GLY A 628 -19.15 3.15 -10.28
C GLY A 628 -20.05 4.29 -9.83
N PHE A 629 -19.51 5.47 -9.53
CA PHE A 629 -20.32 6.64 -9.15
C PHE A 629 -20.26 7.75 -10.20
N ASP A 630 -21.28 8.63 -10.21
CA ASP A 630 -21.37 9.74 -11.13
C ASP A 630 -20.66 10.98 -10.59
N CYS A 631 -19.77 11.54 -11.40
CA CYS A 631 -19.06 12.79 -11.14
C CYS A 631 -18.94 13.60 -12.43
N THR A 632 -19.22 14.91 -12.36
CA THR A 632 -19.18 15.78 -13.54
C THR A 632 -18.19 16.92 -13.36
N PRO A 633 -17.18 17.07 -14.24
CA PRO A 633 -16.35 18.27 -14.28
C PRO A 633 -17.16 19.46 -14.82
N ILE A 634 -17.01 20.63 -14.20
CA ILE A 634 -17.66 21.90 -14.57
C ILE A 634 -16.58 22.90 -14.90
N THR A 635 -16.54 23.33 -16.14
CA THR A 635 -15.52 24.27 -16.67
C THR A 635 -15.90 25.74 -16.53
N GLN A 636 -17.18 26.05 -16.25
CA GLN A 636 -17.70 27.41 -16.16
C GLN A 636 -17.36 28.06 -14.81
N PRO A 637 -16.65 29.21 -14.78
CA PRO A 637 -16.30 29.89 -13.55
C PRO A 637 -17.53 30.45 -12.80
N GLY A 638 -17.50 30.40 -11.48
CA GLY A 638 -18.42 31.09 -10.59
C GLY A 638 -19.86 30.59 -10.57
N VAL A 639 -20.18 29.46 -11.23
CA VAL A 639 -21.56 28.95 -11.33
C VAL A 639 -22.15 28.53 -9.98
N PHE A 640 -21.32 28.17 -9.02
CA PHE A 640 -21.75 27.77 -7.67
C PHE A 640 -21.50 28.84 -6.61
N GLU A 641 -20.96 30.01 -6.97
CA GLU A 641 -20.66 31.07 -6.01
C GLU A 641 -21.91 31.48 -5.20
N GLY A 642 -21.80 31.44 -3.87
CA GLY A 642 -22.87 31.77 -2.94
C GLY A 642 -24.01 30.75 -2.89
N LYS A 643 -23.87 29.58 -3.48
CA LYS A 643 -24.86 28.49 -3.52
C LYS A 643 -24.45 27.24 -2.79
N THR A 644 -23.30 27.25 -2.16
CA THR A 644 -22.73 26.15 -1.40
C THR A 644 -22.54 26.49 0.08
N VAL A 645 -22.34 25.48 0.90
CA VAL A 645 -21.91 25.56 2.29
C VAL A 645 -20.81 24.53 2.53
N ASP A 646 -20.01 24.77 3.55
CA ASP A 646 -18.97 23.82 4.00
C ASP A 646 -19.58 22.44 4.31
N ALA A 647 -18.93 21.38 3.83
CA ALA A 647 -19.29 19.98 4.03
C ALA A 647 -18.07 19.14 4.46
N ASN A 648 -17.10 19.74 5.18
CA ASN A 648 -15.89 19.08 5.69
C ASN A 648 -16.13 18.34 7.03
N THR A 649 -17.34 17.92 7.29
CA THR A 649 -17.68 16.97 8.36
C THR A 649 -18.28 15.74 7.70
N VAL A 650 -17.71 14.56 7.97
CA VAL A 650 -18.15 13.30 7.34
C VAL A 650 -19.66 13.12 7.58
N GLU A 651 -20.39 12.99 6.48
CA GLU A 651 -21.83 12.72 6.50
C GLU A 651 -22.05 11.23 6.21
N ARG A 652 -22.95 10.60 6.93
CA ARG A 652 -23.41 9.25 6.57
C ARG A 652 -24.64 9.36 5.71
N GLY A 653 -24.60 8.79 4.50
CA GLY A 653 -25.77 8.62 3.67
C GLY A 653 -26.86 7.77 4.35
N THR A 654 -28.05 7.84 3.83
CA THR A 654 -29.18 6.99 4.25
C THR A 654 -29.78 6.32 3.03
N ALA A 655 -30.47 5.19 3.22
CA ALA A 655 -31.15 4.52 2.13
C ALA A 655 -32.16 5.49 1.46
N TRP A 656 -32.17 5.48 0.13
CA TRP A 656 -33.13 6.21 -0.70
C TRP A 656 -34.38 5.35 -0.90
N VAL A 657 -35.52 5.76 -0.37
CA VAL A 657 -36.74 4.93 -0.38
C VAL A 657 -37.82 5.52 -1.27
N THR A 658 -38.30 4.75 -2.24
CA THR A 658 -39.44 5.05 -3.11
C THR A 658 -40.55 4.03 -2.86
N THR A 659 -41.81 4.46 -2.79
CA THR A 659 -42.94 3.57 -2.45
C THR A 659 -44.07 3.64 -3.48
N TYR A 660 -44.32 2.51 -4.12
CA TYR A 660 -45.49 2.28 -5.01
C TYR A 660 -46.47 1.25 -4.44
N GLY A 661 -46.04 0.49 -3.41
CA GLY A 661 -46.87 -0.51 -2.73
C GLY A 661 -46.18 -1.07 -1.50
N THR A 662 -46.73 -2.13 -0.90
CA THR A 662 -46.18 -2.75 0.31
C THR A 662 -46.17 -4.28 0.26
N LYS A 663 -46.10 -4.84 -0.96
CA LYS A 663 -46.12 -6.30 -1.15
C LYS A 663 -44.68 -6.88 -1.08
N ALA A 664 -43.79 -6.25 -1.74
CA ALA A 664 -42.37 -6.62 -1.74
C ALA A 664 -41.47 -5.38 -1.75
N THR A 665 -40.20 -5.58 -1.44
CA THR A 665 -39.18 -4.53 -1.45
C THR A 665 -38.09 -4.96 -2.44
N VAL A 666 -37.80 -4.09 -3.39
CA VAL A 666 -36.68 -4.22 -4.33
C VAL A 666 -35.50 -3.44 -3.80
N ILE A 667 -34.30 -4.01 -3.90
CA ILE A 667 -33.00 -3.37 -3.65
C ILE A 667 -32.32 -3.26 -5.01
N SER A 668 -32.01 -2.03 -5.44
CA SER A 668 -31.30 -1.81 -6.70
C SER A 668 -29.88 -2.37 -6.58
N ASN A 669 -29.47 -3.15 -7.59
CA ASN A 669 -28.13 -3.74 -7.67
C ASN A 669 -27.18 -2.77 -8.37
N ASN A 670 -26.87 -1.66 -7.71
CA ASN A 670 -26.15 -0.51 -8.28
C ASN A 670 -24.84 -0.15 -7.57
N GLY A 671 -24.47 -0.86 -6.51
CA GLY A 671 -23.23 -0.58 -5.79
C GLY A 671 -22.87 -1.64 -4.74
N LEU A 672 -21.74 -1.45 -4.10
CA LEU A 672 -21.16 -2.39 -3.12
C LEU A 672 -22.04 -2.53 -1.87
N ASP A 673 -22.67 -1.44 -1.39
CA ASP A 673 -23.57 -1.49 -0.23
C ASP A 673 -24.82 -2.36 -0.49
N ALA A 674 -25.30 -2.42 -1.73
CA ALA A 674 -26.39 -3.32 -2.11
C ALA A 674 -25.97 -4.80 -2.01
N VAL A 675 -24.75 -5.13 -2.45
CA VAL A 675 -24.16 -6.47 -2.31
C VAL A 675 -24.02 -6.84 -0.83
N ASN A 676 -23.48 -5.93 -0.03
CA ASN A 676 -23.29 -6.12 1.41
C ASN A 676 -24.62 -6.35 2.14
N ALA A 677 -25.65 -5.57 1.80
CA ALA A 677 -26.99 -5.73 2.35
C ALA A 677 -27.60 -7.09 2.01
N VAL A 678 -27.45 -7.55 0.77
CA VAL A 678 -27.94 -8.86 0.31
C VAL A 678 -27.21 -10.00 1.02
N ASN A 679 -25.89 -9.95 1.11
CA ASN A 679 -25.11 -10.98 1.81
C ASN A 679 -25.42 -11.04 3.32
N ASP A 680 -25.64 -9.88 3.96
CA ASP A 680 -26.07 -9.81 5.34
C ASP A 680 -27.49 -10.41 5.56
N LEU A 681 -28.43 -10.14 4.67
CA LEU A 681 -29.76 -10.75 4.68
C LEU A 681 -29.70 -12.27 4.52
N LEU A 682 -28.92 -12.75 3.56
CA LEU A 682 -28.73 -14.20 3.32
C LEU A 682 -28.11 -14.89 4.54
N ALA A 683 -27.10 -14.26 5.17
CA ALA A 683 -26.47 -14.78 6.38
C ALA A 683 -27.41 -14.82 7.60
N LYS A 684 -28.41 -13.91 7.65
CA LYS A 684 -29.49 -13.89 8.65
C LYS A 684 -30.63 -14.89 8.34
N GLY A 685 -30.55 -15.59 7.20
CA GLY A 685 -31.55 -16.54 6.73
C GLY A 685 -32.80 -15.89 6.13
N VAL A 686 -32.73 -14.63 5.72
CA VAL A 686 -33.81 -13.97 4.98
C VAL A 686 -33.83 -14.50 3.54
N THR A 687 -35.03 -14.74 3.01
CA THR A 687 -35.20 -15.13 1.63
C THR A 687 -35.00 -13.93 0.70
N VAL A 688 -33.97 -13.96 -0.14
CA VAL A 688 -33.69 -12.95 -1.16
C VAL A 688 -33.91 -13.57 -2.54
N GLY A 689 -34.65 -12.86 -3.40
CA GLY A 689 -34.82 -13.22 -4.81
C GLY A 689 -33.93 -12.39 -5.72
N PHE A 690 -33.40 -12.99 -6.79
CA PHE A 690 -32.71 -12.33 -7.89
C PHE A 690 -33.70 -12.14 -9.04
N ILE A 691 -33.97 -10.89 -9.43
CA ILE A 691 -35.02 -10.54 -10.39
C ILE A 691 -34.62 -10.94 -11.80
N THR A 692 -35.46 -11.75 -12.47
CA THR A 692 -35.16 -12.29 -13.78
C THR A 692 -35.79 -11.51 -14.93
N GLU A 693 -36.82 -10.73 -14.68
CA GLU A 693 -37.54 -9.90 -15.65
C GLU A 693 -37.74 -8.49 -15.11
N ALA A 694 -37.45 -7.47 -15.91
CA ALA A 694 -37.68 -6.08 -15.56
C ALA A 694 -39.17 -5.75 -15.41
N GLY A 695 -39.51 -4.78 -14.56
CA GLY A 695 -40.85 -4.24 -14.40
C GLY A 695 -40.86 -2.70 -14.42
N ASP A 696 -42.03 -2.11 -14.12
CA ASP A 696 -42.20 -0.64 -14.22
C ASP A 696 -41.29 0.14 -13.25
N HIS A 697 -40.86 -0.49 -12.16
CA HIS A 697 -40.15 0.17 -11.06
C HIS A 697 -38.90 -0.61 -10.57
N TYR A 698 -38.42 -1.54 -11.38
CA TYR A 698 -37.23 -2.34 -11.05
C TYR A 698 -36.64 -2.94 -12.34
N SER A 699 -35.38 -3.29 -12.27
CA SER A 699 -34.63 -3.83 -13.37
C SER A 699 -34.39 -5.34 -13.23
N LYS A 700 -34.12 -6.01 -14.34
CA LYS A 700 -33.53 -7.35 -14.34
C LYS A 700 -32.16 -7.26 -13.70
N GLY A 701 -31.86 -8.17 -12.77
CA GLY A 701 -30.62 -8.16 -12.00
C GLY A 701 -30.68 -7.43 -10.67
N ASP A 702 -31.81 -6.78 -10.32
CA ASP A 702 -32.05 -6.28 -8.97
C ASP A 702 -32.40 -7.42 -8.00
N PHE A 703 -32.47 -7.09 -6.72
CA PHE A 703 -32.85 -8.05 -5.67
C PHE A 703 -34.24 -7.76 -5.13
N VAL A 704 -34.92 -8.77 -4.60
CA VAL A 704 -36.25 -8.62 -3.99
C VAL A 704 -36.33 -9.38 -2.66
N ILE A 705 -36.95 -8.75 -1.66
CA ILE A 705 -37.27 -9.33 -0.37
C ILE A 705 -38.73 -9.12 0.00
N ASP A 706 -39.21 -9.85 1.01
CA ASP A 706 -40.52 -9.56 1.61
C ASP A 706 -40.50 -8.16 2.24
N TYR A 707 -41.55 -7.38 2.04
CA TYR A 707 -41.68 -6.00 2.58
C TYR A 707 -41.36 -5.91 4.10
N LYS A 708 -41.76 -6.91 4.89
CA LYS A 708 -41.53 -6.94 6.35
C LYS A 708 -40.05 -6.99 6.75
N ASP A 709 -39.18 -7.46 5.84
CA ASP A 709 -37.75 -7.69 6.14
C ASP A 709 -36.88 -6.43 5.89
N VAL A 710 -37.43 -5.39 5.28
CA VAL A 710 -36.69 -4.14 4.94
C VAL A 710 -36.08 -3.46 6.17
N ALA A 711 -36.71 -3.52 7.34
CA ALA A 711 -36.21 -2.92 8.57
C ALA A 711 -34.84 -3.53 9.03
N GLN A 712 -34.42 -4.66 8.45
CA GLN A 712 -33.15 -5.28 8.81
C GLN A 712 -31.94 -4.61 8.12
N ILE A 713 -32.17 -3.78 7.10
CA ILE A 713 -31.11 -3.17 6.28
C ILE A 713 -31.25 -1.66 6.10
N SER A 714 -32.46 -1.07 6.21
CA SER A 714 -32.72 0.34 5.85
C SER A 714 -31.88 1.38 6.60
N ASP A 715 -31.45 1.06 7.83
CA ASP A 715 -30.66 1.97 8.67
C ASP A 715 -29.16 1.61 8.69
N GLN A 716 -28.76 0.55 7.96
CA GLN A 716 -27.39 0.04 8.00
C GLN A 716 -26.60 0.36 6.72
N TYR A 717 -27.28 0.42 5.58
CA TYR A 717 -26.69 0.56 4.26
C TYR A 717 -27.22 1.78 3.52
N VAL A 718 -26.39 2.38 2.68
CA VAL A 718 -26.74 3.51 1.82
C VAL A 718 -27.13 2.93 0.45
N ILE A 719 -28.37 2.48 0.34
CA ILE A 719 -28.89 1.73 -0.82
C ILE A 719 -30.16 2.38 -1.37
N GLU A 720 -30.45 2.08 -2.62
CA GLU A 720 -31.74 2.44 -3.22
C GLU A 720 -32.76 1.31 -3.00
N ILE A 721 -33.90 1.69 -2.41
CA ILE A 721 -35.01 0.78 -2.07
C ILE A 721 -36.28 1.22 -2.79
N THR A 722 -36.94 0.30 -3.45
CA THR A 722 -38.26 0.52 -4.07
C THR A 722 -39.29 -0.46 -3.50
N HIS A 723 -40.30 0.04 -2.80
CA HIS A 723 -41.44 -0.78 -2.37
C HIS A 723 -42.47 -0.91 -3.47
N VAL A 724 -42.86 -2.13 -3.81
CA VAL A 724 -43.72 -2.47 -4.94
C VAL A 724 -45.04 -3.13 -4.53
N ALA A 725 -46.08 -2.95 -5.34
CA ALA A 725 -47.42 -3.52 -5.13
C ALA A 725 -47.54 -4.99 -5.58
N ASP A 726 -46.74 -5.41 -6.54
CA ASP A 726 -46.71 -6.75 -7.06
C ASP A 726 -45.34 -7.40 -6.76
N VAL A 727 -45.32 -8.74 -6.68
CA VAL A 727 -44.07 -9.48 -6.46
C VAL A 727 -43.35 -9.59 -7.80
N PRO A 728 -42.07 -9.09 -7.90
CA PRO A 728 -41.26 -9.27 -9.10
C PRO A 728 -41.06 -10.75 -9.46
N GLN A 729 -40.95 -11.06 -10.74
CA GLN A 729 -40.49 -12.39 -11.17
C GLN A 729 -39.00 -12.54 -10.81
N ALA A 730 -38.73 -13.44 -9.87
CA ALA A 730 -37.40 -13.63 -9.34
C ALA A 730 -37.17 -15.08 -8.88
N ARG A 731 -35.92 -15.45 -8.73
CA ARG A 731 -35.52 -16.75 -8.20
C ARG A 731 -34.74 -16.57 -6.91
N VAL A 732 -35.02 -17.45 -5.96
CA VAL A 732 -34.38 -17.41 -4.63
C VAL A 732 -32.87 -17.69 -4.77
N ILE A 733 -32.04 -16.84 -4.17
CA ILE A 733 -30.61 -17.06 -4.03
C ILE A 733 -30.38 -18.01 -2.86
N THR A 734 -29.72 -19.15 -3.13
CA THR A 734 -29.20 -20.02 -2.05
C THR A 734 -28.00 -19.33 -1.40
N GLU A 735 -27.95 -19.31 -0.06
CA GLU A 735 -26.83 -18.70 0.68
C GLU A 735 -25.48 -19.13 0.09
N PRO A 736 -24.65 -18.20 -0.42
CA PRO A 736 -23.33 -18.52 -0.95
C PRO A 736 -22.38 -19.00 0.16
N LYS A 737 -21.70 -20.10 -0.10
CA LYS A 737 -20.54 -20.58 0.67
C LYS A 737 -19.37 -20.59 -0.30
N VAL A 738 -18.73 -19.44 -0.38
CA VAL A 738 -17.68 -19.20 -1.38
C VAL A 738 -16.35 -19.76 -0.87
N TYR A 739 -15.75 -20.65 -1.65
CA TYR A 739 -14.33 -20.93 -1.50
C TYR A 739 -13.55 -19.96 -2.36
N VAL A 740 -12.72 -19.13 -1.75
CA VAL A 740 -11.80 -18.24 -2.44
C VAL A 740 -10.45 -18.93 -2.48
N ASP A 741 -9.97 -19.24 -3.68
CA ASP A 741 -8.75 -20.00 -3.91
C ASP A 741 -7.53 -19.11 -3.66
N ASP A 742 -6.63 -19.55 -2.87
CA ASP A 742 -5.35 -19.05 -2.33
C ASP A 742 -4.83 -17.68 -2.84
N ASP A 743 -5.66 -16.63 -2.74
CA ASP A 743 -5.27 -15.25 -2.98
C ASP A 743 -5.72 -14.34 -1.84
N SER A 744 -4.78 -13.60 -1.24
CA SER A 744 -5.06 -12.71 -0.11
C SER A 744 -5.92 -11.52 -0.50
N PHE A 745 -5.74 -10.96 -1.72
CA PHE A 745 -6.51 -9.81 -2.21
C PHE A 745 -7.96 -10.21 -2.47
N ASP A 746 -8.18 -11.34 -3.14
CA ASP A 746 -9.52 -11.87 -3.37
C ASP A 746 -10.23 -12.18 -2.05
N ARG A 747 -9.52 -12.82 -1.10
CA ARG A 747 -10.08 -13.12 0.22
C ARG A 747 -10.47 -11.85 0.97
N PHE A 748 -9.65 -10.80 0.91
CA PHE A 748 -9.96 -9.49 1.48
C PHE A 748 -11.19 -8.89 0.79
N ALA A 749 -11.24 -8.84 -0.55
CA ALA A 749 -12.38 -8.32 -1.30
C ALA A 749 -13.68 -9.05 -0.93
N PHE A 750 -13.66 -10.37 -0.90
CA PHE A 750 -14.84 -11.17 -0.58
C PHE A 750 -15.28 -11.05 0.88
N THR A 751 -14.36 -11.06 1.85
CA THR A 751 -14.71 -11.07 3.28
C THR A 751 -14.90 -9.69 3.89
N ARG A 752 -14.11 -8.69 3.46
CA ARG A 752 -14.09 -7.34 4.06
C ARG A 752 -14.88 -6.33 3.28
N GLN A 753 -14.86 -6.42 1.94
CA GLN A 753 -15.55 -5.44 1.10
C GLN A 753 -16.93 -5.92 0.64
N MET A 754 -17.08 -7.19 0.24
CA MET A 754 -18.35 -7.74 -0.25
C MET A 754 -19.17 -8.53 0.80
N ASN A 755 -18.65 -8.69 2.01
CA ASN A 755 -19.33 -9.37 3.14
C ASN A 755 -19.80 -10.79 2.83
N PHE A 756 -19.07 -11.55 2.02
CA PHE A 756 -19.40 -12.96 1.77
C PHE A 756 -18.98 -13.86 2.93
N LYS A 757 -19.76 -14.92 3.11
CA LYS A 757 -19.37 -16.04 3.97
C LYS A 757 -18.44 -16.97 3.20
N THR A 758 -17.16 -16.86 3.45
CA THR A 758 -16.15 -17.75 2.88
C THR A 758 -15.98 -19.03 3.68
N VAL A 759 -15.52 -20.10 3.04
CA VAL A 759 -15.19 -21.38 3.67
C VAL A 759 -13.72 -21.70 3.46
N ALA A 760 -13.10 -22.36 4.43
CA ALA A 760 -11.68 -22.68 4.41
C ALA A 760 -11.35 -23.99 3.65
N ASP A 761 -12.37 -24.77 3.29
CA ASP A 761 -12.22 -26.07 2.62
C ASP A 761 -13.20 -26.15 1.45
N VAL A 762 -12.70 -26.45 0.25
CA VAL A 762 -13.50 -26.53 -0.98
C VAL A 762 -14.65 -27.54 -0.89
N SER A 763 -14.52 -28.59 -0.07
CA SER A 763 -15.59 -29.55 0.16
C SER A 763 -16.82 -29.00 0.89
N GLN A 764 -16.72 -27.82 1.50
CA GLN A 764 -17.82 -27.12 2.17
C GLN A 764 -18.45 -26.04 1.26
N ALA A 765 -17.82 -25.76 0.14
CA ALA A 765 -18.27 -24.74 -0.80
C ALA A 765 -19.47 -25.19 -1.65
N ASN A 766 -20.27 -24.21 -2.08
CA ASN A 766 -21.26 -24.40 -3.13
C ASN A 766 -20.91 -23.59 -4.40
N VAL A 767 -19.84 -22.79 -4.34
CA VAL A 767 -19.24 -22.07 -5.47
C VAL A 767 -17.78 -21.74 -5.15
N VAL A 768 -16.93 -21.71 -6.19
CA VAL A 768 -15.53 -21.29 -6.11
C VAL A 768 -15.35 -19.96 -6.84
N PHE A 769 -14.51 -19.08 -6.26
CA PHE A 769 -13.92 -17.96 -6.96
C PHE A 769 -12.38 -18.08 -6.97
N SER A 770 -11.74 -17.78 -8.10
CA SER A 770 -10.28 -17.75 -8.23
C SER A 770 -9.83 -16.72 -9.25
N SER A 771 -8.79 -15.95 -8.93
CA SER A 771 -8.03 -15.10 -9.87
C SER A 771 -6.70 -15.72 -10.29
N ASN A 772 -6.34 -16.89 -9.74
CA ASN A 772 -5.13 -17.64 -10.03
C ASN A 772 -5.44 -19.03 -10.63
N GLU A 773 -4.43 -19.73 -11.16
CA GLU A 773 -4.59 -21.12 -11.58
C GLU A 773 -5.03 -21.97 -10.39
N PRO A 774 -6.20 -22.63 -10.42
CA PRO A 774 -6.75 -23.33 -9.27
C PRO A 774 -5.89 -24.50 -8.81
N GLU A 775 -5.90 -24.78 -7.51
CA GLU A 775 -5.26 -25.96 -6.94
C GLU A 775 -5.96 -27.27 -7.36
N GLU A 776 -5.27 -28.41 -7.24
CA GLU A 776 -5.74 -29.71 -7.76
C GLU A 776 -7.05 -30.23 -7.14
N ASP A 777 -7.30 -29.93 -5.87
CA ASP A 777 -8.55 -30.27 -5.19
C ASP A 777 -9.73 -29.41 -5.68
N VAL A 778 -9.47 -28.13 -5.97
CA VAL A 778 -10.44 -27.22 -6.62
C VAL A 778 -10.74 -27.72 -8.04
N LYS A 779 -9.72 -28.04 -8.85
CA LYS A 779 -9.89 -28.62 -10.19
C LYS A 779 -10.73 -29.89 -10.15
N ALA A 780 -10.47 -30.76 -9.19
CA ALA A 780 -11.25 -31.98 -8.99
C ALA A 780 -12.71 -31.72 -8.59
N ALA A 781 -12.96 -30.73 -7.73
CA ALA A 781 -14.32 -30.34 -7.33
C ALA A 781 -15.11 -29.75 -8.49
N VAL A 782 -14.50 -28.87 -9.30
CA VAL A 782 -15.12 -28.26 -10.49
C VAL A 782 -15.43 -29.33 -11.53
N ALA A 783 -14.53 -30.28 -11.77
CA ALA A 783 -14.77 -31.41 -12.65
C ALA A 783 -15.93 -32.32 -12.20
N ASN A 784 -16.28 -32.32 -10.91
CA ASN A 784 -17.43 -32.99 -10.33
C ASN A 784 -18.69 -32.10 -10.25
N GLY A 785 -18.69 -30.92 -10.87
CA GLY A 785 -19.86 -30.05 -11.03
C GLY A 785 -19.97 -28.94 -9.97
N LEU A 786 -18.94 -28.64 -9.19
CA LEU A 786 -18.91 -27.45 -8.34
C LEU A 786 -18.80 -26.20 -9.25
N PRO A 787 -19.73 -25.21 -9.14
CA PRO A 787 -19.67 -23.99 -9.93
C PRO A 787 -18.39 -23.19 -9.69
N PHE A 788 -17.84 -22.61 -10.76
CA PHE A 788 -16.61 -21.85 -10.77
C PHE A 788 -16.78 -20.46 -11.39
N VAL A 789 -16.25 -19.45 -10.75
CA VAL A 789 -16.10 -18.09 -11.28
C VAL A 789 -14.62 -17.76 -11.27
N GLY A 790 -14.05 -17.50 -12.43
CA GLY A 790 -12.63 -17.17 -12.57
C GLY A 790 -12.43 -15.81 -13.22
N ALA A 791 -11.46 -15.05 -12.74
CA ALA A 791 -11.09 -13.74 -13.26
C ALA A 791 -9.57 -13.64 -13.43
N SER A 792 -9.12 -12.71 -14.25
CA SER A 792 -7.73 -12.46 -14.61
C SER A 792 -7.12 -13.38 -15.68
N VAL A 793 -5.96 -12.99 -16.18
CA VAL A 793 -5.17 -13.74 -17.14
C VAL A 793 -4.69 -15.11 -16.61
N ASN A 794 -4.49 -15.22 -15.29
CA ASN A 794 -3.87 -16.40 -14.67
C ASN A 794 -4.76 -17.65 -14.71
N ILE A 795 -6.09 -17.49 -14.85
CA ILE A 795 -7.02 -18.66 -14.92
C ILE A 795 -7.19 -19.21 -16.35
N LEU A 796 -6.66 -18.53 -17.36
CA LEU A 796 -7.01 -18.84 -18.75
C LEU A 796 -6.47 -20.18 -19.26
N GLU A 797 -5.29 -20.62 -18.80
CA GLU A 797 -4.78 -21.95 -19.12
C GLU A 797 -5.65 -23.06 -18.52
N TYR A 798 -6.15 -22.86 -17.28
CA TYR A 798 -7.12 -23.79 -16.69
C TYR A 798 -8.43 -23.80 -17.47
N ALA A 799 -8.97 -22.64 -17.85
CA ALA A 799 -10.18 -22.56 -18.68
C ALA A 799 -9.98 -23.28 -20.02
N LYS A 800 -8.83 -23.11 -20.69
CA LYS A 800 -8.47 -23.79 -21.93
C LYS A 800 -8.38 -25.31 -21.79
N ALA A 801 -7.85 -25.77 -20.66
CA ALA A 801 -7.75 -27.19 -20.37
C ALA A 801 -9.12 -27.83 -20.05
N THR A 802 -10.09 -27.02 -19.59
CA THR A 802 -11.35 -27.53 -19.02
C THR A 802 -12.55 -27.33 -19.95
N ILE A 803 -12.67 -26.14 -20.59
CA ILE A 803 -13.81 -25.82 -21.47
C ILE A 803 -13.51 -26.26 -22.92
N PRO A 804 -14.28 -27.18 -23.50
CA PRO A 804 -14.04 -27.68 -24.87
C PRO A 804 -14.12 -26.55 -25.91
N GLY A 805 -13.06 -26.36 -26.68
CA GLY A 805 -13.00 -25.33 -27.73
C GLY A 805 -12.74 -23.91 -27.24
N PHE A 806 -12.44 -23.73 -25.98
CA PHE A 806 -11.94 -22.44 -25.46
C PHE A 806 -10.49 -22.22 -25.87
N ASP A 807 -10.17 -21.01 -26.30
CA ASP A 807 -8.82 -20.54 -26.53
C ASP A 807 -8.71 -19.03 -26.23
N PHE A 808 -7.52 -18.57 -25.96
CA PHE A 808 -7.26 -17.17 -25.60
C PHE A 808 -5.97 -16.68 -26.29
N LYS A 809 -5.75 -15.38 -26.26
CA LYS A 809 -4.50 -14.76 -26.66
C LYS A 809 -4.05 -13.84 -25.54
N ILE A 810 -2.73 -13.81 -25.34
CA ILE A 810 -2.05 -12.86 -24.46
C ILE A 810 -1.18 -11.97 -25.34
N GLN A 811 -1.22 -10.69 -25.14
CA GLN A 811 -0.29 -9.76 -25.74
C GLN A 811 0.92 -9.67 -24.83
N TRP A 812 2.08 -9.98 -25.38
CA TRP A 812 3.37 -9.89 -24.70
C TRP A 812 4.09 -8.62 -25.10
N ILE A 813 4.78 -8.01 -24.16
CA ILE A 813 5.87 -7.09 -24.41
C ILE A 813 7.20 -7.82 -24.18
N ILE A 814 8.24 -7.38 -24.88
CA ILE A 814 9.60 -7.90 -24.69
C ILE A 814 10.38 -6.81 -23.96
N GLU A 815 10.75 -7.07 -22.73
CA GLU A 815 11.64 -6.22 -21.95
C GLU A 815 13.06 -6.79 -21.91
N GLU A 816 14.06 -5.91 -21.79
CA GLU A 816 15.43 -6.33 -21.50
C GLU A 816 15.57 -6.57 -19.99
N GLY A 817 15.34 -7.82 -19.57
CA GLY A 817 15.60 -8.23 -18.19
C GLY A 817 17.10 -8.50 -17.93
N MET A 818 17.45 -8.72 -16.65
CA MET A 818 18.82 -8.99 -16.19
C MET A 818 19.50 -10.15 -16.94
N TYR A 819 18.73 -11.11 -17.44
CA TYR A 819 19.22 -12.32 -18.13
C TYR A 819 18.95 -12.33 -19.64
N GLY A 820 18.55 -11.20 -20.22
CA GLY A 820 18.17 -11.04 -21.62
C GLY A 820 16.69 -10.70 -21.78
N PRO A 821 16.17 -10.66 -23.05
CA PRO A 821 14.80 -10.31 -23.31
C PRO A 821 13.80 -11.21 -22.58
N GLU A 822 12.86 -10.63 -21.85
CA GLU A 822 11.80 -11.32 -21.13
C GLU A 822 10.44 -10.93 -21.71
N GLU A 823 9.50 -11.88 -21.77
CA GLU A 823 8.13 -11.63 -22.19
C GLU A 823 7.27 -11.29 -20.97
N VAL A 824 6.69 -10.09 -20.95
CA VAL A 824 5.87 -9.57 -19.84
C VAL A 824 4.46 -9.25 -20.36
N TYR A 825 3.45 -9.63 -19.62
CA TYR A 825 2.03 -9.37 -19.95
C TYR A 825 1.25 -8.68 -18.83
N ASN A 826 1.78 -8.71 -17.61
CA ASN A 826 1.10 -8.18 -16.42
C ASN A 826 1.09 -6.66 -16.36
N ASP A 827 1.96 -6.01 -17.12
CA ASP A 827 2.15 -4.57 -17.04
C ASP A 827 1.12 -3.80 -17.85
N TYR A 828 0.40 -4.49 -18.77
CA TYR A 828 -0.72 -3.84 -19.46
C TYR A 828 -1.83 -3.48 -18.50
N GLU A 829 -2.37 -2.28 -18.67
CA GLU A 829 -3.47 -1.75 -17.88
C GLU A 829 -4.48 -1.04 -18.78
N ALA A 830 -5.75 -1.31 -18.57
CA ALA A 830 -6.80 -0.68 -19.36
C ALA A 830 -8.08 -0.44 -18.56
N LEU A 831 -8.56 0.79 -18.62
CA LEU A 831 -9.96 1.16 -18.37
C LEU A 831 -10.63 1.34 -19.74
N PHE A 832 -11.68 0.59 -20.04
CA PHE A 832 -12.28 0.58 -21.37
C PHE A 832 -13.79 0.29 -21.37
N ASN A 833 -14.46 0.74 -22.42
CA ASN A 833 -15.88 0.47 -22.62
C ASN A 833 -16.11 -0.95 -23.14
N VAL A 834 -17.21 -1.57 -22.68
CA VAL A 834 -17.68 -2.90 -23.08
C VAL A 834 -19.09 -2.87 -23.66
N GLU A 835 -19.39 -3.90 -24.45
CA GLU A 835 -20.74 -4.25 -24.90
C GLU A 835 -21.17 -5.50 -24.12
N TYR A 836 -22.27 -5.41 -23.38
CA TYR A 836 -22.77 -6.52 -22.56
C TYR A 836 -23.67 -7.46 -23.36
N GLY A 837 -23.53 -8.77 -23.10
CA GLY A 837 -24.48 -9.78 -23.51
C GLY A 837 -25.74 -9.81 -22.66
N ASP A 838 -26.82 -10.39 -23.14
CA ASP A 838 -28.06 -10.55 -22.37
C ASP A 838 -27.91 -11.68 -21.33
N SER A 839 -27.56 -11.31 -20.11
CA SER A 839 -27.34 -12.22 -18.98
C SER A 839 -27.79 -11.55 -17.66
N LEU A 840 -28.14 -12.37 -16.66
CA LEU A 840 -28.34 -11.88 -15.28
C LEU A 840 -27.05 -11.30 -14.68
N ILE A 841 -25.89 -11.78 -15.13
CA ILE A 841 -24.58 -11.35 -14.62
C ILE A 841 -24.31 -9.87 -14.97
N THR A 842 -24.74 -9.44 -16.17
CA THR A 842 -24.45 -8.11 -16.71
C THR A 842 -25.66 -7.17 -16.71
N ALA A 843 -26.84 -7.66 -16.31
CA ALA A 843 -28.09 -6.91 -16.47
C ALA A 843 -28.12 -5.61 -15.64
N SER A 844 -27.60 -5.61 -14.43
CA SER A 844 -27.57 -4.41 -13.56
C SER A 844 -26.70 -3.29 -14.15
N TYR A 845 -25.56 -3.62 -14.75
CA TYR A 845 -24.71 -2.66 -15.44
C TYR A 845 -25.39 -2.06 -16.66
N ALA A 846 -25.95 -2.90 -17.51
CA ALA A 846 -26.70 -2.44 -18.67
C ALA A 846 -27.89 -1.55 -18.30
N ALA A 847 -28.60 -1.84 -17.21
CA ALA A 847 -29.70 -1.05 -16.69
C ALA A 847 -29.24 0.31 -16.13
N ALA A 848 -28.08 0.35 -15.46
CA ALA A 848 -27.49 1.57 -14.93
C ALA A 848 -26.84 2.46 -16.02
N GLY A 849 -26.62 1.94 -17.23
CA GLY A 849 -25.87 2.65 -18.27
C GLY A 849 -24.37 2.68 -18.02
N ASP A 850 -23.91 1.76 -17.20
CA ASP A 850 -22.51 1.58 -16.86
C ASP A 850 -21.87 0.60 -17.85
N PHE A 851 -20.93 1.09 -18.64
CA PHE A 851 -20.31 0.32 -19.73
C PHE A 851 -18.79 0.27 -19.65
N THR A 852 -18.20 0.56 -18.50
CA THR A 852 -16.76 0.49 -18.28
C THR A 852 -16.37 -0.78 -17.52
N THR A 853 -15.16 -1.23 -17.72
CA THR A 853 -14.50 -2.27 -16.92
C THR A 853 -13.00 -2.02 -16.89
N TYR A 854 -12.34 -2.58 -15.90
CA TYR A 854 -10.90 -2.46 -15.70
C TYR A 854 -10.20 -3.81 -15.90
N THR A 855 -8.98 -3.78 -16.43
CA THR A 855 -8.11 -4.96 -16.45
C THR A 855 -6.65 -4.58 -16.18
N LYS A 856 -5.94 -5.49 -15.51
CA LYS A 856 -4.49 -5.56 -15.51
C LYS A 856 -4.08 -6.90 -16.15
N GLY A 857 -3.17 -6.83 -17.14
CA GLY A 857 -2.81 -7.96 -17.98
C GLY A 857 -3.46 -7.93 -19.37
N GLY A 858 -2.70 -8.32 -20.40
CA GLY A 858 -3.08 -8.19 -21.81
C GLY A 858 -3.72 -9.45 -22.38
N SER A 859 -4.95 -9.81 -22.06
CA SER A 859 -5.59 -11.03 -22.54
C SER A 859 -6.98 -10.85 -23.13
N ILE A 860 -7.34 -11.72 -24.08
CA ILE A 860 -8.65 -11.83 -24.70
C ILE A 860 -9.06 -13.29 -24.94
N ILE A 861 -10.37 -13.57 -25.03
CA ILE A 861 -10.89 -14.87 -25.44
C ILE A 861 -10.95 -14.90 -26.96
N SER A 862 -10.11 -15.72 -27.59
CA SER A 862 -10.01 -15.85 -29.07
C SER A 862 -10.90 -16.93 -29.66
N ALA A 863 -11.33 -17.91 -28.88
CA ALA A 863 -12.30 -18.94 -29.26
C ALA A 863 -13.10 -19.44 -28.06
N TYR A 864 -14.35 -19.82 -28.28
CA TYR A 864 -15.24 -20.36 -27.24
C TYR A 864 -16.30 -21.29 -27.89
N PRO A 865 -16.85 -22.27 -27.15
CA PRO A 865 -17.88 -23.16 -27.67
C PRO A 865 -19.19 -22.41 -27.94
N GLN A 866 -20.00 -22.94 -28.86
CA GLN A 866 -21.28 -22.32 -29.24
C GLN A 866 -22.26 -22.24 -28.07
N GLU A 867 -22.14 -23.14 -27.10
CA GLU A 867 -22.98 -23.22 -25.90
C GLU A 867 -22.63 -22.14 -24.86
N ALA A 868 -21.49 -21.48 -25.00
CA ALA A 868 -21.13 -20.40 -24.11
C ALA A 868 -21.92 -19.12 -24.44
N THR A 869 -22.33 -18.42 -23.35
CA THR A 869 -22.90 -17.08 -23.45
C THR A 869 -21.77 -16.06 -23.38
N VAL A 870 -21.66 -15.18 -24.35
CA VAL A 870 -20.75 -14.02 -24.28
C VAL A 870 -21.32 -13.01 -23.29
N LEU A 871 -20.60 -12.72 -22.23
CA LEU A 871 -21.00 -11.76 -21.20
C LEU A 871 -20.54 -10.34 -21.55
N MET A 872 -19.27 -10.21 -21.92
CA MET A 872 -18.65 -8.92 -22.23
C MET A 872 -17.77 -9.02 -23.46
N ARG A 873 -17.79 -7.95 -24.23
CA ARG A 873 -16.91 -7.72 -25.37
C ARG A 873 -16.38 -6.30 -25.26
N ALA A 874 -15.07 -6.09 -25.44
CA ALA A 874 -14.54 -4.74 -25.57
C ALA A 874 -15.28 -4.02 -26.72
N SER A 875 -15.68 -2.78 -26.52
CA SER A 875 -16.46 -2.04 -27.50
C SER A 875 -15.72 -1.92 -28.83
N SER A 876 -16.47 -1.96 -29.91
CA SER A 876 -15.97 -1.82 -31.28
C SER A 876 -15.83 -0.35 -31.72
N GLN A 877 -16.23 0.62 -30.89
CA GLN A 877 -16.14 2.05 -31.17
C GLN A 877 -14.69 2.55 -31.08
N ASP A 878 -14.36 3.67 -31.74
CA ASP A 878 -13.00 4.21 -31.76
C ASP A 878 -12.56 4.82 -30.42
N ASP A 879 -13.51 5.25 -29.57
CA ASP A 879 -13.28 5.85 -28.25
C ASP A 879 -13.48 4.85 -27.10
N PHE A 880 -13.36 3.57 -27.37
CA PHE A 880 -13.61 2.54 -26.35
C PHE A 880 -12.58 2.54 -25.23
N TYR A 881 -11.31 2.84 -25.50
CA TYR A 881 -10.22 2.87 -24.54
C TYR A 881 -10.18 4.22 -23.84
N LYS A 882 -10.19 4.21 -22.51
CA LYS A 882 -10.33 5.42 -21.68
C LYS A 882 -9.03 5.85 -21.03
N ALA A 883 -8.32 4.93 -20.40
CA ALA A 883 -7.09 5.22 -19.67
C ALA A 883 -6.22 3.96 -19.51
N GLY A 884 -4.97 4.18 -19.14
CA GLY A 884 -3.98 3.13 -18.89
C GLY A 884 -2.90 3.08 -19.96
N TRP A 885 -2.17 1.98 -19.95
CA TRP A 885 -1.10 1.71 -20.90
C TRP A 885 -1.31 0.36 -21.59
N TRP A 886 -1.36 0.40 -22.93
CA TRP A 886 -1.53 -0.80 -23.74
C TRP A 886 -0.76 -0.63 -25.05
N ASN A 887 0.28 -1.43 -25.26
CA ASN A 887 1.12 -1.34 -26.45
C ASN A 887 0.30 -1.70 -27.70
N GLY A 888 0.43 -0.87 -28.77
CA GLY A 888 -0.29 -1.08 -30.00
C GLY A 888 -1.79 -0.78 -29.94
N ILE A 889 -2.25 0.00 -28.96
CA ILE A 889 -3.68 0.37 -28.84
C ILE A 889 -4.23 1.07 -30.09
N ASP A 890 -3.38 1.76 -30.82
CA ASP A 890 -3.71 2.43 -32.08
C ASP A 890 -3.62 1.49 -33.32
N ASP A 891 -3.19 0.22 -33.13
CA ASP A 891 -3.12 -0.75 -34.22
C ASP A 891 -4.56 -1.17 -34.59
N PRO A 892 -5.00 -1.02 -35.87
CA PRO A 892 -6.32 -1.47 -36.31
C PRO A 892 -6.53 -2.99 -36.15
N ASP A 893 -5.46 -3.76 -36.10
CA ASP A 893 -5.46 -5.19 -35.73
C ASP A 893 -5.30 -5.41 -34.23
N GLY A 894 -5.41 -4.33 -33.44
CA GLY A 894 -5.19 -4.27 -31.99
C GLY A 894 -5.94 -5.35 -31.23
N VAL A 895 -5.25 -5.90 -30.22
CA VAL A 895 -5.65 -7.16 -29.57
C VAL A 895 -6.93 -7.03 -28.73
N LEU A 896 -7.35 -5.79 -28.34
CA LEU A 896 -8.47 -5.60 -27.40
C LEU A 896 -9.79 -5.19 -28.08
N LYS A 897 -9.77 -4.24 -29.03
CA LYS A 897 -10.97 -3.66 -29.65
C LYS A 897 -11.89 -4.73 -30.27
N GLY A 898 -13.15 -4.76 -29.86
CA GLY A 898 -14.16 -5.68 -30.38
C GLY A 898 -13.98 -7.14 -29.94
N GLN A 899 -13.00 -7.45 -29.09
CA GLN A 899 -12.72 -8.82 -28.64
C GLN A 899 -13.57 -9.23 -27.45
N VAL A 900 -13.82 -10.55 -27.32
CA VAL A 900 -14.52 -11.10 -26.16
C VAL A 900 -13.58 -11.12 -24.96
N VAL A 901 -14.08 -10.63 -23.81
CA VAL A 901 -13.33 -10.58 -22.54
C VAL A 901 -14.00 -11.35 -21.39
N ALA A 902 -15.25 -11.79 -21.57
CA ALA A 902 -15.92 -12.66 -20.60
C ALA A 902 -16.96 -13.55 -21.22
N ILE A 903 -17.06 -14.79 -20.71
CA ILE A 903 -18.07 -15.78 -21.08
C ILE A 903 -18.63 -16.50 -19.86
N ASP A 904 -19.87 -17.03 -20.00
CA ASP A 904 -20.46 -18.02 -19.09
C ASP A 904 -20.73 -19.33 -19.86
N TYR A 905 -20.28 -20.45 -19.28
CA TYR A 905 -20.38 -21.78 -19.92
C TYR A 905 -21.03 -22.79 -18.99
N GLN A 906 -22.19 -23.29 -19.40
CA GLN A 906 -22.95 -24.29 -18.65
C GLN A 906 -23.27 -25.46 -19.58
N SER A 907 -22.40 -26.45 -19.61
CA SER A 907 -22.63 -27.66 -20.45
C SER A 907 -21.75 -28.82 -19.98
N GLY A 908 -22.18 -30.04 -20.26
CA GLY A 908 -21.39 -31.24 -20.00
C GLY A 908 -21.11 -31.53 -18.50
N GLY A 909 -21.85 -30.92 -17.59
CA GLY A 909 -21.63 -31.03 -16.14
C GLY A 909 -20.69 -29.95 -15.59
N LEU A 910 -20.17 -29.07 -16.41
CA LEU A 910 -19.40 -27.90 -16.03
C LEU A 910 -20.31 -26.67 -15.93
N ASP A 911 -20.02 -25.82 -14.94
CA ASP A 911 -20.66 -24.51 -14.74
C ASP A 911 -19.58 -23.47 -14.39
N MET A 912 -19.08 -22.79 -15.45
CA MET A 912 -17.90 -21.93 -15.35
C MET A 912 -18.16 -20.56 -15.95
N THR A 913 -17.93 -19.49 -15.17
CA THR A 913 -17.81 -18.12 -15.68
C THR A 913 -16.35 -17.73 -15.75
N VAL A 914 -15.91 -17.16 -16.86
CA VAL A 914 -14.51 -16.79 -17.13
C VAL A 914 -14.44 -15.34 -17.57
N PHE A 915 -13.72 -14.53 -16.79
CA PHE A 915 -13.36 -13.15 -17.13
C PHE A 915 -11.86 -13.08 -17.44
N CYS A 916 -11.50 -12.45 -18.56
CA CYS A 916 -10.11 -12.07 -18.82
C CYS A 916 -9.68 -10.83 -18.03
N THR A 917 -10.66 -10.05 -17.55
CA THR A 917 -10.45 -8.82 -16.79
C THR A 917 -10.13 -9.10 -15.33
N SER A 918 -9.41 -8.18 -14.70
CA SER A 918 -8.96 -8.32 -13.30
C SER A 918 -9.98 -7.70 -12.35
N ILE A 919 -11.19 -8.27 -12.28
CA ILE A 919 -12.36 -7.70 -11.58
C ILE A 919 -12.20 -7.54 -10.06
N THR A 920 -11.16 -8.10 -9.46
CA THR A 920 -10.82 -7.97 -8.02
C THR A 920 -9.42 -7.42 -7.80
N ASN A 921 -8.78 -6.80 -8.81
CA ASN A 921 -7.37 -6.39 -8.79
C ASN A 921 -6.97 -5.67 -7.50
N LYS A 922 -6.17 -6.31 -6.65
CA LYS A 922 -5.66 -5.81 -5.36
C LYS A 922 -6.71 -5.12 -4.48
N ALA A 923 -7.99 -5.43 -4.67
CA ALA A 923 -9.12 -4.77 -4.00
C ALA A 923 -9.24 -3.24 -4.24
N HIS A 924 -8.65 -2.72 -5.31
CA HIS A 924 -8.60 -1.27 -5.62
C HIS A 924 -9.83 -0.75 -6.35
N GLN A 925 -10.37 -1.50 -7.32
CA GLN A 925 -11.63 -1.14 -7.96
C GLN A 925 -12.78 -1.94 -7.34
N THR A 926 -13.92 -1.29 -7.12
CA THR A 926 -15.07 -1.92 -6.47
C THR A 926 -16.28 -2.04 -7.38
N ASP A 927 -16.31 -1.30 -8.49
CA ASP A 927 -17.44 -1.38 -9.43
C ASP A 927 -17.59 -2.77 -10.03
N ASP A 928 -16.54 -3.36 -10.54
CA ASP A 928 -16.54 -4.70 -11.17
C ASP A 928 -16.90 -5.85 -10.20
N TYR A 929 -16.97 -5.62 -8.89
CA TYR A 929 -17.39 -6.65 -7.91
C TYR A 929 -18.80 -7.19 -8.16
N ARG A 930 -19.69 -6.37 -8.71
CA ARG A 930 -21.05 -6.82 -9.08
C ARG A 930 -21.01 -7.89 -10.18
N LEU A 931 -20.00 -7.91 -11.06
CA LEU A 931 -19.80 -8.98 -12.04
C LEU A 931 -19.51 -10.32 -11.35
N ALA A 932 -18.59 -10.33 -10.37
CA ALA A 932 -18.29 -11.52 -9.58
C ALA A 932 -19.50 -11.99 -8.76
N THR A 933 -20.16 -11.07 -8.05
CA THR A 933 -21.30 -11.39 -7.18
C THR A 933 -22.49 -11.88 -7.97
N ASN A 934 -22.83 -11.24 -9.09
CA ASN A 934 -23.91 -11.66 -9.96
C ASN A 934 -23.62 -13.04 -10.60
N ALA A 935 -22.36 -13.31 -10.97
CA ALA A 935 -21.96 -14.64 -11.46
C ALA A 935 -22.18 -15.70 -10.37
N ILE A 936 -21.78 -15.45 -9.14
CA ILE A 936 -21.98 -16.34 -8.00
C ILE A 936 -23.48 -16.56 -7.74
N TYR A 937 -24.28 -15.48 -7.65
CA TYR A 937 -25.72 -15.61 -7.39
C TYR A 937 -26.44 -16.36 -8.52
N SER A 938 -26.09 -16.11 -9.79
CA SER A 938 -26.70 -16.78 -10.93
C SER A 938 -26.50 -18.30 -10.92
N LYS A 939 -25.36 -18.77 -10.37
CA LYS A 939 -25.07 -20.22 -10.20
C LYS A 939 -25.81 -20.85 -9.03
N LEU A 940 -26.35 -20.07 -8.11
CA LEU A 940 -26.99 -20.53 -6.87
C LEU A 940 -28.52 -20.30 -6.85
N LEU A 941 -29.14 -20.11 -8.01
CA LEU A 941 -30.56 -19.86 -8.10
C LEU A 941 -31.40 -21.12 -7.83
N GLY A 942 -32.31 -21.00 -6.84
CA GLY A 942 -33.23 -22.02 -6.41
C GLY A 942 -34.62 -21.92 -7.02
N ALA A 943 -35.67 -22.08 -6.19
CA ALA A 943 -37.07 -21.98 -6.57
C ALA A 943 -37.49 -20.53 -6.92
N ASP A 944 -38.69 -20.37 -7.49
CA ASP A 944 -39.28 -19.05 -7.70
C ASP A 944 -39.50 -18.33 -6.37
N PHE A 945 -39.21 -17.04 -6.35
CA PHE A 945 -39.37 -16.19 -5.16
C PHE A 945 -40.86 -15.93 -4.89
N THR A 946 -41.28 -16.03 -3.66
CA THR A 946 -42.62 -15.71 -3.21
C THR A 946 -42.56 -14.99 -1.84
N VAL A 947 -43.47 -14.07 -1.65
CA VAL A 947 -43.67 -13.42 -0.31
C VAL A 947 -44.59 -14.25 0.58
N SER A 948 -44.41 -14.13 1.88
CA SER A 948 -45.30 -14.83 2.83
C SER A 948 -46.69 -14.21 2.84
N ASP A 949 -47.76 -15.06 2.87
CA ASP A 949 -49.17 -14.63 3.00
C ASP A 949 -49.54 -14.17 4.43
N ALA A 950 -48.59 -13.72 5.22
CA ALA A 950 -48.86 -13.24 6.59
C ALA A 950 -49.58 -11.90 6.56
N GLY A 951 -50.82 -11.94 7.10
CA GLY A 951 -51.83 -10.95 7.38
C GLY A 951 -51.57 -9.46 7.12
N GLN A 952 -52.49 -8.88 6.39
CA GLN A 952 -52.61 -7.43 6.03
C GLN A 952 -52.83 -6.46 7.22
N ASP A 953 -52.52 -6.76 8.46
CA ASP A 953 -52.89 -5.99 9.64
C ASP A 953 -51.71 -5.62 10.60
N GLU A 954 -50.47 -5.50 10.09
CA GLU A 954 -49.45 -4.85 10.92
C GLU A 954 -49.22 -3.38 10.47
N PRO A 955 -49.10 -2.45 11.46
CA PRO A 955 -48.90 -1.05 11.13
C PRO A 955 -47.61 -0.81 10.39
N VAL A 956 -47.69 -0.11 9.26
CA VAL A 956 -46.55 0.37 8.46
C VAL A 956 -45.44 0.91 9.37
N PRO A 957 -44.21 0.39 9.28
CA PRO A 957 -43.09 1.06 9.93
C PRO A 957 -43.04 2.52 9.48
N SER A 958 -43.01 3.44 10.42
CA SER A 958 -42.98 4.87 10.10
C SER A 958 -41.74 5.14 9.24
N SER A 959 -41.95 5.66 8.01
CA SER A 959 -40.87 6.14 7.14
C SER A 959 -39.84 6.94 7.94
N PRO A 960 -38.56 6.82 7.70
CA PRO A 960 -37.57 7.73 8.26
C PRO A 960 -38.00 9.16 7.88
N ARG A 961 -38.18 10.01 8.86
CA ARG A 961 -38.49 11.42 8.62
C ARG A 961 -37.32 12.06 7.88
N THR A 962 -37.58 12.53 6.69
CA THR A 962 -36.65 13.44 5.99
C THR A 962 -36.42 14.66 6.88
N GLY A 963 -35.15 14.89 7.20
CA GLY A 963 -34.55 16.07 7.82
C GLY A 963 -35.33 16.83 8.87
N ASP A 964 -34.64 17.22 9.95
CA ASP A 964 -35.03 18.05 11.09
C ASP A 964 -35.82 17.30 12.18
N ASP A 965 -35.10 16.66 13.04
CA ASP A 965 -35.24 16.47 14.51
C ASP A 965 -34.53 15.18 14.99
N MET A 966 -33.29 14.97 14.66
CA MET A 966 -32.46 14.00 15.35
C MET A 966 -31.83 14.62 16.59
N ASN A 967 -32.13 14.04 17.72
CA ASN A 967 -31.74 14.47 19.04
C ASN A 967 -30.18 14.38 19.18
N VAL A 968 -29.49 15.46 18.87
CA VAL A 968 -28.03 15.68 19.03
C VAL A 968 -27.56 15.34 20.45
N VAL A 969 -28.47 15.29 21.42
CA VAL A 969 -28.18 14.98 22.83
C VAL A 969 -27.74 13.53 23.07
N ALA A 970 -28.15 12.56 22.25
CA ALA A 970 -27.78 11.15 22.44
C ALA A 970 -26.34 10.85 21.95
N TRP A 971 -25.89 11.53 20.91
CA TRP A 971 -24.55 11.38 20.38
C TRP A 971 -23.48 12.16 21.14
N ILE A 972 -23.85 13.34 21.67
CA ILE A 972 -23.00 14.07 22.63
C ILE A 972 -22.77 13.23 23.88
N ALA A 973 -23.77 12.45 24.33
CA ALA A 973 -23.64 11.56 25.47
C ALA A 973 -22.70 10.35 25.16
N ALA A 974 -22.70 9.83 23.94
CA ALA A 974 -21.80 8.73 23.53
C ALA A 974 -20.35 9.24 23.34
N ALA A 975 -20.16 10.40 22.73
CA ALA A 975 -18.85 11.03 22.59
C ALA A 975 -18.27 11.47 23.95
N VAL A 976 -19.08 11.99 24.86
CA VAL A 976 -18.66 12.34 26.22
C VAL A 976 -18.35 11.10 27.05
N LEU A 977 -19.06 9.97 26.83
CA LEU A 977 -18.75 8.70 27.49
C LEU A 977 -17.44 8.07 26.95
N SER A 978 -17.14 8.20 25.67
CA SER A 978 -15.86 7.73 25.11
C SER A 978 -14.67 8.60 25.55
N MET A 979 -14.83 9.94 25.60
CA MET A 979 -13.82 10.84 26.18
C MET A 979 -13.72 10.71 27.70
N GLY A 980 -14.81 10.40 28.40
CA GLY A 980 -14.81 10.14 29.84
C GLY A 980 -14.10 8.85 30.21
N MET A 981 -14.14 7.80 29.38
CA MET A 981 -13.38 6.56 29.59
C MET A 981 -11.88 6.75 29.34
N ALA A 982 -11.50 7.55 28.33
CA ALA A 982 -10.10 7.92 28.12
C ALA A 982 -9.52 8.72 29.30
N ALA A 983 -10.30 9.65 29.89
CA ALA A 983 -9.87 10.42 31.06
C ALA A 983 -9.79 9.60 32.36
N VAL A 984 -10.59 8.53 32.52
CA VAL A 984 -10.54 7.62 33.68
C VAL A 984 -9.34 6.66 33.61
N PHE A 985 -8.91 6.29 32.40
CA PHE A 985 -7.68 5.49 32.23
C PHE A 985 -6.40 6.28 32.49
N THR A 986 -6.36 7.57 32.14
CA THR A 986 -5.20 8.44 32.40
C THR A 986 -5.06 8.82 33.88
N THR A 987 -6.14 8.92 34.64
CA THR A 987 -6.08 9.24 36.07
C THR A 987 -5.74 8.04 36.96
N ARG A 988 -5.97 6.79 36.53
CA ARG A 988 -5.53 5.58 37.27
C ARG A 988 -4.07 5.22 37.11
N LYS A 989 -3.37 5.74 36.09
CA LYS A 989 -1.90 5.55 35.91
C LYS A 989 -1.04 6.51 36.76
N LYS A 990 -1.63 7.54 37.41
CA LYS A 990 -0.92 8.47 38.32
C LYS A 990 -0.98 8.08 39.82
N ALA A 991 -1.56 6.93 40.14
CA ALA A 991 -1.71 6.47 41.53
C ALA A 991 -1.21 5.03 41.75
N ARG A 992 -0.16 4.62 41.02
CA ARG A 992 0.64 3.44 41.36
C ARG A 992 2.10 3.68 41.06
#